data_63cf876d8c34006a9bb8b3e209c34766
#
_entry.id   63cf876d8c34006a9bb8b3e209c34766
#
_cell.length_a   1.000
_cell.length_b   1.000
_cell.length_c   1.000
_cell.angle_alpha   90.00
_cell.angle_beta   90.00
_cell.angle_gamma   90.00
#
_symmetry.space_group_name_H-M   'P 1'
#
loop_
_entity.id
_entity.type
_entity.pdbx_description
1 polymer ?
#
loop_
_entity_poly.entity_id
_entity_poly.type
_entity_poly.pdbx_seq_one_letter_code
_entity_poly.pdbx_strand_id
1 'polypeptide(L)'
;MEPFLIKKMNKKLICISAIFALITACGYSQEKDSTKVNQLDEVVISDTKFAQSKEKSGKIITKISKDELLKKQGQTLANILSSVAGVEINGNQSANGKNLGYYIRGGKNQQVLILIDGNPVTDASGISFEYDLRLLAIDQIESIEIMKGAASALYGSGAATAVINIILKTSEKKTIQGSTYLNIGSNNTVNDSKINGQDFNQGISINGTLEKVNYLASFNSSETTGMSQISAPINVDYENDRFSRHNSMIKIGVKPSEKLTLDFFGNYDRIKNNYDFTFDNTGFNDTDLNVSTSKQFRFGFSPKYKYKKGELIFNSSFTKLTRDYNEFNSFSNTIDYSLYESRSANIDFHNKYQINKSFFIISGANYQFHDMQSKTPYDNILKDNTKFNMIDPYTTFVYNSDFGFNLNLGTRLNVHSQYGNHFVYNINPSFNFGKDIPLKIITSLSTAYVTPSLYQLYSQYGNTTLTPEENTTVEAGFEAELLDKKLNLNAIAFFREQNNSFGFFFDTITFDAYYINIEGKNKAKGVETELNYQINKKLKFNSNYTFTQVDEALNRLIAKHKVNASLDFSATNKMFITLNYQYVDARQDAFFDGTTFGTVQTELSAYQLVNSSVKYELIKNRMTVFGAVTNILNEEFTENIGYSTRGRNFRLGLNIYL
;
A
#
# COMPACT_ATOMS: atom_id res chain seq x y z
N MET A 1 -52.96 -7.08 -33.41
CA MET A 1 -51.54 -7.25 -33.80
C MET A 1 -50.75 -6.08 -33.23
N GLU A 2 -50.18 -6.28 -32.06
CA GLU A 2 -49.32 -5.28 -31.42
C GLU A 2 -47.87 -5.47 -31.88
N PRO A 3 -47.09 -4.40 -32.14
CA PRO A 3 -45.71 -4.53 -32.49
C PRO A 3 -44.82 -4.68 -31.24
N PHE A 4 -43.96 -5.67 -31.29
CA PHE A 4 -42.91 -6.00 -30.34
C PHE A 4 -42.06 -4.79 -29.93
N LEU A 5 -42.07 -4.43 -28.67
CA LEU A 5 -41.14 -3.51 -28.04
C LEU A 5 -39.78 -4.13 -27.96
N ILE A 6 -38.83 -3.71 -28.80
CA ILE A 6 -37.40 -3.97 -28.65
C ILE A 6 -36.91 -3.11 -27.48
N LYS A 7 -36.73 -3.76 -26.33
CA LYS A 7 -36.13 -3.16 -25.15
C LYS A 7 -34.73 -2.66 -25.51
N LYS A 8 -34.45 -1.37 -25.34
CA LYS A 8 -33.12 -0.75 -25.51
C LYS A 8 -32.09 -1.53 -24.65
N MET A 9 -31.37 -2.41 -25.30
CA MET A 9 -30.22 -3.06 -24.67
C MET A 9 -29.18 -1.99 -24.34
N ASN A 10 -28.72 -2.00 -23.10
CA ASN A 10 -27.75 -1.05 -22.57
C ASN A 10 -26.44 -1.17 -23.37
N LYS A 11 -25.99 -0.09 -24.02
CA LYS A 11 -24.79 -0.06 -24.89
C LYS A 11 -23.55 -0.62 -24.16
N LYS A 12 -23.50 -0.49 -22.84
CA LYS A 12 -22.44 -1.04 -21.97
C LYS A 12 -22.39 -2.58 -22.00
N LEU A 13 -23.55 -3.27 -22.12
CA LEU A 13 -23.61 -4.74 -22.19
C LEU A 13 -23.16 -5.28 -23.57
N ILE A 14 -23.43 -4.54 -24.63
CA ILE A 14 -23.05 -4.92 -26.01
C ILE A 14 -21.53 -4.89 -26.16
N CYS A 15 -20.83 -3.90 -25.58
CA CYS A 15 -19.37 -3.83 -25.61
C CYS A 15 -18.70 -5.01 -24.86
N ILE A 16 -19.26 -5.42 -23.72
CA ILE A 16 -18.76 -6.56 -22.94
C ILE A 16 -18.95 -7.87 -23.71
N SER A 17 -20.11 -8.04 -24.37
CA SER A 17 -20.40 -9.24 -25.18
C SER A 17 -19.53 -9.34 -26.43
N ALA A 18 -19.20 -8.20 -27.07
CA ALA A 18 -18.32 -8.15 -28.23
C ALA A 18 -16.88 -8.49 -27.90
N ILE A 19 -16.41 -8.08 -26.71
CA ILE A 19 -15.06 -8.43 -26.20
C ILE A 19 -14.98 -9.93 -25.89
N PHE A 20 -16.02 -10.52 -25.31
CA PHE A 20 -16.09 -11.97 -25.05
C PHE A 20 -16.13 -12.81 -26.35
N ALA A 21 -16.84 -12.33 -27.39
CA ALA A 21 -16.90 -13.03 -28.68
C ALA A 21 -15.56 -12.99 -29.47
N LEU A 22 -14.75 -11.93 -29.31
CA LEU A 22 -13.40 -11.84 -29.90
C LEU A 22 -12.41 -12.81 -29.25
N ILE A 23 -12.59 -13.12 -27.97
CA ILE A 23 -11.71 -14.04 -27.20
C ILE A 23 -11.93 -15.50 -27.64
N THR A 24 -13.15 -15.90 -28.00
CA THR A 24 -13.46 -17.25 -28.44
C THR A 24 -12.96 -17.60 -29.85
N ALA A 25 -12.70 -16.61 -30.70
CA ALA A 25 -12.21 -16.82 -32.07
C ALA A 25 -10.70 -17.14 -32.18
N CYS A 26 -9.90 -16.87 -31.12
CA CYS A 26 -8.44 -17.09 -31.12
C CYS A 26 -7.99 -18.44 -30.53
N GLY A 27 -8.90 -19.34 -30.20
CA GLY A 27 -8.66 -20.54 -29.39
C GLY A 27 -8.08 -21.80 -30.09
N TYR A 28 -7.78 -21.81 -31.36
CA TYR A 28 -7.33 -23.00 -32.07
C TYR A 28 -5.94 -22.85 -32.69
N SER A 29 -4.91 -23.12 -31.92
CA SER A 29 -3.60 -23.55 -32.39
C SER A 29 -2.84 -24.25 -31.27
N GLN A 30 -2.82 -25.59 -31.28
CA GLN A 30 -1.97 -26.38 -30.40
C GLN A 30 -0.63 -26.65 -31.06
N GLU A 31 0.45 -26.02 -30.58
CA GLU A 31 1.81 -26.52 -30.77
C GLU A 31 2.31 -27.17 -29.48
N LYS A 32 2.69 -28.44 -29.59
CA LYS A 32 3.39 -29.18 -28.53
C LYS A 32 4.83 -28.71 -28.47
N ASP A 33 5.20 -28.01 -27.40
CA ASP A 33 6.60 -27.80 -27.07
C ASP A 33 6.84 -28.05 -25.58
N SER A 34 7.74 -29.03 -25.34
CA SER A 34 8.07 -29.50 -23.99
C SER A 34 9.32 -28.82 -23.46
N THR A 35 9.16 -27.65 -22.89
CA THR A 35 10.15 -27.11 -21.95
C THR A 35 9.50 -27.06 -20.57
N LYS A 36 9.91 -27.96 -19.67
CA LYS A 36 9.61 -27.85 -18.24
C LYS A 36 10.24 -26.56 -17.72
N VAL A 37 9.43 -25.52 -17.59
CA VAL A 37 9.81 -24.36 -16.79
C VAL A 37 9.80 -24.85 -15.34
N ASN A 38 10.97 -25.05 -14.74
CA ASN A 38 11.07 -25.21 -13.30
C ASN A 38 10.65 -23.87 -12.67
N GLN A 39 9.41 -23.78 -12.25
CA GLN A 39 8.95 -22.67 -11.45
C GLN A 39 9.62 -22.81 -10.09
N LEU A 40 10.58 -21.93 -9.78
CA LEU A 40 11.20 -21.86 -8.46
C LEU A 40 10.11 -21.50 -7.45
N ASP A 41 10.11 -22.16 -6.29
CA ASP A 41 9.18 -21.86 -5.21
C ASP A 41 9.27 -20.36 -4.85
N GLU A 42 8.13 -19.70 -4.76
CA GLU A 42 8.07 -18.30 -4.41
C GLU A 42 8.62 -18.07 -3.01
N VAL A 43 9.61 -17.18 -2.88
CA VAL A 43 10.27 -16.83 -1.62
C VAL A 43 9.65 -15.57 -1.07
N VAL A 44 9.33 -15.58 0.23
CA VAL A 44 8.81 -14.46 1.01
C VAL A 44 9.69 -14.18 2.23
N ILE A 45 9.68 -12.95 2.72
CA ILE A 45 10.48 -12.50 3.88
C ILE A 45 9.56 -12.09 5.04
N SER A 46 8.37 -11.57 4.73
CA SER A 46 7.51 -10.91 5.71
C SER A 46 6.98 -11.81 6.84
N ASP A 47 6.92 -13.13 6.65
CA ASP A 47 6.43 -14.05 7.70
C ASP A 47 7.45 -14.34 8.81
N THR A 48 8.75 -14.21 8.51
CA THR A 48 9.82 -14.58 9.46
C THR A 48 10.98 -13.58 9.54
N LYS A 49 10.92 -12.46 8.82
CA LYS A 49 12.04 -11.52 8.58
C LYS A 49 13.25 -12.15 7.85
N PHE A 50 13.14 -13.42 7.46
CA PHE A 50 14.15 -14.17 6.70
C PHE A 50 13.50 -14.83 5.48
N ALA A 51 14.29 -14.97 4.43
CA ALA A 51 13.84 -15.64 3.22
C ALA A 51 13.41 -17.09 3.49
N GLN A 52 12.17 -17.43 3.15
CA GLN A 52 11.64 -18.80 3.19
C GLN A 52 10.69 -19.04 2.01
N SER A 53 10.45 -20.33 1.69
CA SER A 53 9.44 -20.69 0.71
C SER A 53 8.04 -20.32 1.21
N LYS A 54 7.23 -19.71 0.35
CA LYS A 54 5.82 -19.35 0.63
C LYS A 54 4.98 -20.55 1.08
N GLU A 55 5.28 -21.75 0.58
CA GLU A 55 4.59 -22.98 0.98
C GLU A 55 4.70 -23.28 2.47
N LYS A 56 5.78 -22.82 3.13
CA LYS A 56 6.04 -23.03 4.57
C LYS A 56 5.48 -21.92 5.44
N SER A 57 4.93 -20.85 4.86
CA SER A 57 4.32 -19.75 5.63
C SER A 57 3.03 -20.21 6.29
N GLY A 58 2.81 -19.81 7.54
CA GLY A 58 1.56 -19.99 8.26
C GLY A 58 0.51 -18.91 7.95
N LYS A 59 0.82 -17.97 7.04
CA LYS A 59 -0.08 -16.91 6.59
C LYS A 59 -0.13 -16.82 5.07
N ILE A 60 -1.23 -16.30 4.53
CA ILE A 60 -1.32 -15.94 3.11
C ILE A 60 -0.59 -14.61 2.90
N ILE A 61 0.44 -14.65 2.05
CA ILE A 61 1.21 -13.47 1.66
C ILE A 61 0.99 -13.23 0.17
N THR A 62 0.49 -12.06 -0.17
CA THR A 62 0.41 -11.61 -1.55
C THR A 62 1.71 -10.90 -1.91
N LYS A 63 2.42 -11.40 -2.91
CA LYS A 63 3.64 -10.79 -3.43
C LYS A 63 3.39 -10.21 -4.81
N ILE A 64 3.74 -8.94 -4.98
CA ILE A 64 3.78 -8.26 -6.26
C ILE A 64 5.24 -8.24 -6.70
N SER A 65 5.56 -9.06 -7.69
CA SER A 65 6.92 -9.25 -8.18
C SER A 65 7.38 -8.09 -9.08
N LYS A 66 8.69 -8.00 -9.36
CA LYS A 66 9.28 -7.07 -10.32
C LYS A 66 8.58 -7.15 -11.69
N ASP A 67 8.33 -8.36 -12.18
CA ASP A 67 7.69 -8.56 -13.48
C ASP A 67 6.25 -8.06 -13.51
N GLU A 68 5.51 -8.20 -12.41
CA GLU A 68 4.17 -7.66 -12.26
C GLU A 68 4.17 -6.13 -12.16
N LEU A 69 5.13 -5.54 -11.46
CA LEU A 69 5.32 -4.08 -11.43
C LEU A 69 5.66 -3.54 -12.82
N LEU A 70 6.52 -4.23 -13.57
CA LEU A 70 6.86 -3.86 -14.95
C LEU A 70 5.67 -3.94 -15.94
N LYS A 71 4.67 -4.79 -15.67
CA LYS A 71 3.42 -4.86 -16.44
C LYS A 71 2.46 -3.72 -16.09
N LYS A 72 2.55 -3.20 -14.88
CA LYS A 72 1.71 -2.11 -14.35
C LYS A 72 2.36 -0.72 -14.47
N GLN A 73 3.30 -0.54 -15.40
CA GLN A 73 3.96 0.76 -15.64
C GLN A 73 2.95 1.86 -15.95
N GLY A 74 3.21 3.06 -15.45
CA GLY A 74 2.30 4.20 -15.57
C GLY A 74 1.20 4.27 -14.52
N GLN A 75 1.06 3.26 -13.66
CA GLN A 75 0.18 3.32 -12.48
C GLN A 75 0.92 3.87 -11.26
N THR A 76 0.19 4.41 -10.29
CA THR A 76 0.75 4.80 -8.99
C THR A 76 0.88 3.57 -8.08
N LEU A 77 1.71 3.68 -7.03
CA LEU A 77 1.79 2.65 -5.98
C LEU A 77 0.41 2.39 -5.36
N ALA A 78 -0.36 3.44 -5.10
CA ALA A 78 -1.70 3.36 -4.55
C ALA A 78 -2.67 2.54 -5.42
N ASN A 79 -2.66 2.75 -6.75
CA ASN A 79 -3.49 1.98 -7.69
C ASN A 79 -3.11 0.50 -7.69
N ILE A 80 -1.82 0.19 -7.61
CA ILE A 80 -1.34 -1.19 -7.57
C ILE A 80 -1.76 -1.88 -6.27
N LEU A 81 -1.60 -1.24 -5.13
CA LEU A 81 -2.04 -1.76 -3.84
C LEU A 81 -3.56 -1.95 -3.80
N SER A 82 -4.33 -0.99 -4.33
CA SER A 82 -5.80 -1.09 -4.40
C SER A 82 -6.30 -2.26 -5.26
N SER A 83 -5.47 -2.82 -6.15
CA SER A 83 -5.82 -4.00 -6.94
C SER A 83 -5.65 -5.34 -6.19
N VAL A 84 -5.16 -5.32 -4.95
CA VAL A 84 -4.96 -6.51 -4.11
C VAL A 84 -6.23 -6.80 -3.30
N ALA A 85 -6.56 -8.08 -3.12
CA ALA A 85 -7.70 -8.50 -2.30
C ALA A 85 -7.58 -7.96 -0.87
N GLY A 86 -8.66 -7.45 -0.29
CA GLY A 86 -8.71 -6.93 1.07
C GLY A 86 -7.99 -5.60 1.31
N VAL A 87 -7.46 -4.97 0.27
CA VAL A 87 -6.78 -3.67 0.34
C VAL A 87 -7.62 -2.60 -0.34
N GLU A 88 -7.91 -1.52 0.36
CA GLU A 88 -8.56 -0.33 -0.19
C GLU A 88 -7.66 0.89 0.03
N ILE A 89 -7.42 1.65 -1.04
CA ILE A 89 -6.69 2.92 -0.99
C ILE A 89 -7.65 3.99 -1.50
N ASN A 90 -8.14 4.83 -0.63
CA ASN A 90 -9.00 5.95 -0.97
C ASN A 90 -8.18 7.20 -1.29
N GLY A 91 -8.66 8.04 -2.19
CA GLY A 91 -7.96 9.21 -2.73
C GLY A 91 -7.05 8.90 -3.91
N ASN A 92 -6.93 7.63 -4.31
CA ASN A 92 -6.03 7.24 -5.41
C ASN A 92 -6.57 7.56 -6.81
N GLN A 93 -7.87 7.78 -6.94
CA GLN A 93 -8.51 8.21 -8.20
C GLN A 93 -8.72 9.73 -8.27
N SER A 94 -8.34 10.47 -7.24
CA SER A 94 -8.41 11.92 -7.16
C SER A 94 -7.13 12.59 -7.68
N ALA A 95 -7.00 13.92 -7.55
CA ALA A 95 -5.77 14.65 -7.84
C ALA A 95 -4.58 14.08 -7.05
N ASN A 96 -3.37 14.11 -7.63
CA ASN A 96 -2.18 13.51 -7.02
C ASN A 96 -1.80 14.14 -5.65
N GLY A 97 -2.23 15.36 -5.39
CA GLY A 97 -2.05 16.05 -4.10
C GLY A 97 -2.97 15.57 -2.99
N LYS A 98 -4.04 14.83 -3.29
CA LYS A 98 -4.98 14.29 -2.30
C LYS A 98 -4.30 13.31 -1.36
N ASN A 99 -4.51 13.50 -0.05
CA ASN A 99 -4.05 12.54 0.96
C ASN A 99 -4.70 11.17 0.76
N LEU A 100 -3.91 10.13 0.93
CA LEU A 100 -4.36 8.75 0.76
C LEU A 100 -4.81 8.16 2.10
N GLY A 101 -5.98 7.52 2.09
CA GLY A 101 -6.39 6.64 3.18
C GLY A 101 -6.22 5.18 2.75
N TYR A 102 -5.59 4.34 3.58
CA TYR A 102 -5.48 2.91 3.30
C TYR A 102 -6.15 2.09 4.40
N TYR A 103 -6.96 1.14 3.96
CA TYR A 103 -7.80 0.31 4.80
C TYR A 103 -7.60 -1.15 4.42
N ILE A 104 -7.37 -1.99 5.41
CA ILE A 104 -7.18 -3.43 5.18
C ILE A 104 -8.02 -4.18 6.21
N ARG A 105 -8.96 -5.01 5.73
CA ARG A 105 -9.85 -5.82 6.58
C ARG A 105 -10.58 -5.00 7.65
N GLY A 106 -11.05 -3.82 7.27
CA GLY A 106 -11.74 -2.89 8.18
C GLY A 106 -10.81 -2.11 9.12
N GLY A 107 -9.48 -2.27 9.02
CA GLY A 107 -8.52 -1.45 9.76
C GLY A 107 -8.14 -0.19 9.02
N LYS A 108 -7.78 0.86 9.77
CA LYS A 108 -7.42 2.20 9.28
C LYS A 108 -5.88 2.35 9.16
N ASN A 109 -5.42 3.48 8.64
CA ASN A 109 -4.00 3.81 8.42
C ASN A 109 -3.05 3.35 9.54
N GLN A 110 -3.33 3.69 10.79
CA GLN A 110 -2.47 3.37 11.93
C GLN A 110 -2.40 1.88 12.31
N GLN A 111 -3.28 1.08 11.72
CA GLN A 111 -3.36 -0.37 11.93
C GLN A 111 -2.67 -1.16 10.82
N VAL A 112 -2.10 -0.45 9.83
CA VAL A 112 -1.34 -1.02 8.70
C VAL A 112 0.10 -0.54 8.78
N LEU A 113 1.02 -1.46 9.04
CA LEU A 113 2.44 -1.12 9.13
C LEU A 113 3.08 -1.15 7.74
N ILE A 114 3.69 -0.03 7.36
CA ILE A 114 4.49 0.06 6.14
C ILE A 114 5.96 -0.16 6.50
N LEU A 115 6.59 -1.08 5.78
CA LEU A 115 8.03 -1.32 5.85
C LEU A 115 8.69 -0.96 4.52
N ILE A 116 9.89 -0.41 4.58
CA ILE A 116 10.77 -0.25 3.42
C ILE A 116 12.07 -1.01 3.71
N ASP A 117 12.36 -2.02 2.89
CA ASP A 117 13.47 -2.96 3.10
C ASP A 117 13.49 -3.55 4.53
N GLY A 118 12.30 -3.88 5.06
CA GLY A 118 12.12 -4.45 6.41
C GLY A 118 12.20 -3.45 7.56
N ASN A 119 12.44 -2.15 7.31
CA ASN A 119 12.46 -1.09 8.32
C ASN A 119 11.10 -0.39 8.37
N PRO A 120 10.47 -0.23 9.56
CA PRO A 120 9.26 0.56 9.72
C PRO A 120 9.46 2.00 9.26
N VAL A 121 8.46 2.53 8.56
CA VAL A 121 8.40 3.94 8.16
C VAL A 121 7.10 4.55 8.65
N THR A 122 7.22 5.66 9.37
CA THR A 122 6.10 6.34 10.02
C THR A 122 6.32 7.84 10.02
N ASP A 123 5.24 8.61 10.13
CA ASP A 123 5.28 10.02 10.49
C ASP A 123 4.74 10.20 11.91
N ALA A 124 5.62 10.43 12.86
CA ALA A 124 5.24 10.60 14.27
C ALA A 124 4.45 11.89 14.53
N SER A 125 4.47 12.86 13.60
CA SER A 125 3.63 14.06 13.64
C SER A 125 2.31 13.91 12.88
N GLY A 126 2.07 12.75 12.25
CA GLY A 126 0.81 12.42 11.58
C GLY A 126 -0.30 12.07 12.56
N ILE A 127 -1.54 12.28 12.14
CA ILE A 127 -2.73 12.00 12.96
C ILE A 127 -2.77 10.53 13.39
N SER A 128 -2.42 9.62 12.49
CA SER A 128 -2.52 8.17 12.69
C SER A 128 -1.17 7.45 12.59
N PHE A 129 -0.06 8.15 12.79
CA PHE A 129 1.28 7.58 12.63
C PHE A 129 1.56 7.04 11.22
N GLU A 130 0.70 7.35 10.26
CA GLU A 130 0.69 6.81 8.91
C GLU A 130 1.88 7.29 8.08
N TYR A 131 2.33 6.42 7.19
CA TYR A 131 3.30 6.77 6.17
C TYR A 131 2.60 7.29 4.91
N ASP A 132 3.03 8.43 4.39
CA ASP A 132 2.50 8.96 3.14
C ASP A 132 3.05 8.18 1.92
N LEU A 133 2.22 7.28 1.37
CA LEU A 133 2.58 6.45 0.21
C LEU A 133 2.90 7.29 -1.05
N ARG A 134 2.49 8.56 -1.11
CA ARG A 134 2.83 9.47 -2.21
C ARG A 134 4.33 9.80 -2.25
N LEU A 135 5.04 9.65 -1.12
CA LEU A 135 6.50 9.85 -1.02
C LEU A 135 7.30 8.80 -1.80
N LEU A 136 6.71 7.68 -2.22
CA LEU A 136 7.42 6.61 -2.94
C LEU A 136 7.18 6.67 -4.45
N ALA A 137 8.27 6.58 -5.21
CA ALA A 137 8.21 6.34 -6.65
C ALA A 137 8.18 4.83 -6.92
N ILE A 138 7.21 4.36 -7.72
CA ILE A 138 7.09 2.95 -8.10
C ILE A 138 8.36 2.42 -8.77
N ASP A 139 9.06 3.27 -9.51
CA ASP A 139 10.28 2.91 -10.24
C ASP A 139 11.49 2.61 -9.33
N GLN A 140 11.40 2.91 -8.04
CA GLN A 140 12.39 2.51 -7.03
C GLN A 140 12.11 1.12 -6.45
N ILE A 141 10.93 0.53 -6.70
CA ILE A 141 10.46 -0.70 -6.06
C ILE A 141 10.87 -1.92 -6.88
N GLU A 142 11.41 -2.93 -6.21
CA GLU A 142 11.73 -4.25 -6.76
C GLU A 142 10.55 -5.23 -6.60
N SER A 143 9.93 -5.24 -5.40
CA SER A 143 8.77 -6.06 -5.10
C SER A 143 8.02 -5.53 -3.88
N ILE A 144 6.78 -5.98 -3.70
CA ILE A 144 5.97 -5.66 -2.54
C ILE A 144 5.42 -6.96 -1.96
N GLU A 145 5.56 -7.16 -0.65
CA GLU A 145 4.95 -8.27 0.07
C GLU A 145 3.87 -7.72 1.00
N ILE A 146 2.65 -8.23 0.90
CA ILE A 146 1.51 -7.84 1.71
C ILE A 146 1.09 -9.04 2.54
N MET A 147 1.38 -8.98 3.84
CA MET A 147 0.95 -9.95 4.82
C MET A 147 -0.25 -9.38 5.57
N LYS A 148 -1.42 -9.96 5.36
CA LYS A 148 -2.68 -9.52 5.97
C LYS A 148 -2.93 -10.22 7.30
N GLY A 149 -3.74 -9.58 8.17
CA GLY A 149 -3.99 -10.02 9.54
C GLY A 149 -2.95 -9.50 10.53
N ALA A 150 -3.21 -9.72 11.83
CA ALA A 150 -2.35 -9.22 12.90
C ALA A 150 -0.95 -9.85 12.86
N ALA A 151 0.08 -9.03 12.96
CA ALA A 151 1.49 -9.41 12.90
C ALA A 151 2.37 -8.71 13.95
N SER A 152 1.76 -8.15 15.00
CA SER A 152 2.47 -7.38 16.03
C SER A 152 3.48 -8.21 16.82
N ALA A 153 3.30 -9.54 16.92
CA ALA A 153 4.27 -10.42 17.56
C ALA A 153 5.66 -10.38 16.89
N LEU A 154 5.71 -10.13 15.55
CA LEU A 154 6.98 -10.03 14.82
C LEU A 154 7.41 -8.58 14.58
N TYR A 155 6.45 -7.67 14.31
CA TYR A 155 6.73 -6.32 13.83
C TYR A 155 6.43 -5.20 14.84
N GLY A 156 5.69 -5.48 15.92
CA GLY A 156 5.37 -4.49 16.96
C GLY A 156 4.10 -3.69 16.69
N SER A 157 4.04 -2.52 17.30
CA SER A 157 2.89 -1.61 17.20
C SER A 157 2.56 -1.24 15.74
N GLY A 158 1.25 -1.07 15.45
CA GLY A 158 0.76 -0.70 14.12
C GLY A 158 0.56 -1.87 13.15
N ALA A 159 1.12 -3.07 13.41
CA ALA A 159 0.90 -4.25 12.57
C ALA A 159 -0.39 -5.00 12.98
N ALA A 160 -1.53 -4.30 13.02
CA ALA A 160 -2.78 -4.86 13.54
C ALA A 160 -3.66 -5.52 12.46
N THR A 161 -3.65 -5.01 11.23
CA THR A 161 -4.46 -5.57 10.14
C THR A 161 -3.65 -6.00 8.94
N ALA A 162 -2.47 -5.40 8.73
CA ALA A 162 -1.52 -5.84 7.73
C ALA A 162 -0.11 -5.28 7.96
N VAL A 163 0.85 -5.93 7.30
CA VAL A 163 2.19 -5.41 7.04
C VAL A 163 2.38 -5.33 5.53
N ILE A 164 2.73 -4.18 5.01
CA ILE A 164 3.11 -3.96 3.62
C ILE A 164 4.62 -3.72 3.59
N ASN A 165 5.39 -4.71 3.15
CA ASN A 165 6.84 -4.61 3.04
C ASN A 165 7.22 -4.26 1.59
N ILE A 166 7.72 -3.06 1.39
CA ILE A 166 8.16 -2.53 0.10
C ILE A 166 9.65 -2.73 -0.02
N ILE A 167 10.05 -3.60 -0.94
CA ILE A 167 11.44 -3.94 -1.19
C ILE A 167 11.93 -3.05 -2.34
N LEU A 168 12.90 -2.20 -2.06
CA LEU A 168 13.49 -1.30 -3.04
C LEU A 168 14.53 -2.01 -3.90
N LYS A 169 14.69 -1.55 -5.14
CA LYS A 169 15.70 -2.05 -6.08
C LYS A 169 17.08 -2.08 -5.45
N THR A 170 17.85 -3.07 -5.84
CA THR A 170 19.26 -3.24 -5.46
C THR A 170 20.11 -3.29 -6.72
N SER A 171 21.43 -3.32 -6.55
CA SER A 171 22.35 -3.45 -7.66
C SER A 171 22.26 -4.80 -8.35
N GLU A 172 22.47 -4.83 -9.65
CA GLU A 172 22.62 -6.04 -10.44
C GLU A 172 24.08 -6.55 -10.44
N LYS A 173 24.29 -7.79 -10.90
CA LYS A 173 25.62 -8.42 -10.93
C LYS A 173 26.60 -7.82 -11.96
N LYS A 174 26.10 -7.01 -12.91
CA LYS A 174 26.95 -6.32 -13.88
C LYS A 174 27.79 -5.23 -13.20
N THR A 175 28.96 -4.92 -13.77
CA THR A 175 29.85 -3.87 -13.27
C THR A 175 29.14 -2.50 -13.28
N ILE A 176 28.41 -2.19 -14.34
CA ILE A 176 27.60 -0.99 -14.48
C ILE A 176 26.35 -1.29 -15.31
N GLN A 177 25.24 -0.73 -14.90
CA GLN A 177 23.98 -0.75 -15.63
C GLN A 177 23.25 0.57 -15.38
N GLY A 178 22.63 1.10 -16.42
CA GLY A 178 21.81 2.30 -16.35
C GLY A 178 20.39 2.03 -16.81
N SER A 179 19.45 2.80 -16.32
CA SER A 179 18.08 2.86 -16.87
C SER A 179 17.52 4.26 -16.76
N THR A 180 16.72 4.63 -17.73
CA THR A 180 15.93 5.87 -17.68
C THR A 180 14.55 5.63 -18.22
N TYR A 181 13.59 6.40 -17.72
CA TYR A 181 12.22 6.38 -18.23
C TYR A 181 11.65 7.78 -18.35
N LEU A 182 10.71 7.92 -19.26
CA LEU A 182 9.91 9.13 -19.47
C LEU A 182 8.47 8.73 -19.75
N ASN A 183 7.53 9.32 -19.01
CA ASN A 183 6.10 9.11 -19.22
C ASN A 183 5.41 10.47 -19.32
N ILE A 184 4.45 10.58 -20.24
CA ILE A 184 3.54 11.72 -20.36
C ILE A 184 2.12 11.21 -20.36
N GLY A 185 1.23 11.88 -19.65
CA GLY A 185 -0.19 11.52 -19.56
C GLY A 185 -1.09 12.73 -19.47
N SER A 186 -2.38 12.51 -19.69
CA SER A 186 -3.43 13.45 -19.32
C SER A 186 -3.80 13.27 -17.84
N ASN A 187 -4.47 14.26 -17.27
CA ASN A 187 -5.00 14.23 -15.91
C ASN A 187 -6.35 14.97 -15.89
N ASN A 188 -7.33 14.35 -16.51
CA ASN A 188 -8.65 14.89 -16.80
C ASN A 188 -9.71 14.32 -15.87
N THR A 189 -10.73 15.11 -15.54
CA THR A 189 -12.02 14.67 -14.99
C THR A 189 -12.91 14.11 -16.11
N VAL A 190 -14.12 13.66 -15.79
CA VAL A 190 -15.10 13.18 -16.78
C VAL A 190 -15.64 14.30 -17.68
N ASN A 191 -15.59 15.54 -17.21
CA ASN A 191 -16.11 16.73 -17.90
C ASN A 191 -15.11 17.33 -18.87
N ASP A 192 -13.83 16.97 -18.76
CA ASP A 192 -12.79 17.49 -19.66
C ASP A 192 -12.88 16.85 -21.04
N SER A 193 -12.99 17.68 -22.07
CA SER A 193 -13.07 17.24 -23.47
C SER A 193 -11.72 17.23 -24.19
N LYS A 194 -10.71 17.93 -23.67
CA LYS A 194 -9.40 18.08 -24.30
C LYS A 194 -8.39 17.14 -23.67
N ILE A 195 -7.58 16.47 -24.51
CA ILE A 195 -6.45 15.66 -24.06
C ILE A 195 -5.21 16.55 -24.05
N ASN A 196 -4.73 16.87 -22.86
CA ASN A 196 -3.53 17.67 -22.65
C ASN A 196 -2.45 16.82 -21.97
N GLY A 197 -1.17 17.09 -22.24
CA GLY A 197 -0.06 16.49 -21.51
C GLY A 197 0.12 17.23 -20.18
N GLN A 198 -0.41 16.67 -19.09
CA GLN A 198 -0.49 17.30 -17.77
C GLN A 198 0.14 16.48 -16.65
N ASP A 199 0.59 15.27 -16.93
CA ASP A 199 1.22 14.37 -15.98
C ASP A 199 2.53 13.86 -16.57
N PHE A 200 3.66 14.32 -16.01
CA PHE A 200 5.01 13.99 -16.43
C PHE A 200 5.72 13.20 -15.34
N ASN A 201 6.27 12.05 -15.70
CA ASN A 201 7.09 11.26 -14.82
C ASN A 201 8.37 10.86 -15.52
N GLN A 202 9.51 11.07 -14.86
CA GLN A 202 10.82 10.75 -15.40
C GLN A 202 11.76 10.27 -14.31
N GLY A 203 12.75 9.49 -14.69
CA GLY A 203 13.75 9.04 -13.76
C GLY A 203 14.96 8.45 -14.42
N ILE A 204 16.02 8.40 -13.65
CA ILE A 204 17.30 7.79 -14.01
C ILE A 204 17.80 6.94 -12.87
N SER A 205 18.39 5.81 -13.17
CA SER A 205 19.04 4.94 -12.21
C SER A 205 20.34 4.41 -12.80
N ILE A 206 21.36 4.37 -11.95
CA ILE A 206 22.63 3.73 -12.23
C ILE A 206 22.93 2.75 -11.10
N ASN A 207 23.35 1.54 -11.43
CA ASN A 207 23.67 0.53 -10.45
C ASN A 207 24.75 -0.42 -10.98
N GLY A 208 25.36 -1.20 -10.09
CA GLY A 208 26.33 -2.20 -10.47
C GLY A 208 27.05 -2.84 -9.29
N THR A 209 27.94 -3.78 -9.62
CA THR A 209 28.77 -4.49 -8.65
C THR A 209 30.21 -4.45 -9.09
N LEU A 210 31.08 -3.90 -8.24
CA LEU A 210 32.53 -3.82 -8.38
C LEU A 210 33.12 -4.75 -7.33
N GLU A 211 33.60 -5.93 -7.73
CA GLU A 211 34.14 -6.95 -6.82
C GLU A 211 33.21 -7.22 -5.60
N LYS A 212 33.57 -6.62 -4.45
CA LYS A 212 32.88 -6.77 -3.16
C LYS A 212 31.91 -5.63 -2.85
N VAL A 213 31.84 -4.60 -3.69
CA VAL A 213 31.01 -3.42 -3.49
C VAL A 213 29.90 -3.39 -4.52
N ASN A 214 28.68 -3.35 -4.07
CA ASN A 214 27.51 -3.07 -4.90
C ASN A 214 27.01 -1.66 -4.64
N TYR A 215 26.48 -1.01 -5.66
CA TYR A 215 25.98 0.35 -5.57
C TYR A 215 24.74 0.57 -6.42
N LEU A 216 23.89 1.47 -5.97
CA LEU A 216 22.75 1.98 -6.72
C LEU A 216 22.54 3.44 -6.37
N ALA A 217 22.32 4.28 -7.39
CA ALA A 217 21.85 5.65 -7.23
C ALA A 217 20.67 5.87 -8.19
N SER A 218 19.61 6.53 -7.73
CA SER A 218 18.45 6.86 -8.57
C SER A 218 17.89 8.23 -8.23
N PHE A 219 17.32 8.86 -9.25
CA PHE A 219 16.53 10.08 -9.14
C PHE A 219 15.24 9.92 -9.94
N ASN A 220 14.11 10.34 -9.35
CA ASN A 220 12.81 10.31 -9.98
C ASN A 220 12.10 11.65 -9.74
N SER A 221 11.37 12.12 -10.76
CA SER A 221 10.55 13.32 -10.70
C SER A 221 9.17 13.03 -11.26
N SER A 222 8.15 13.58 -10.63
CA SER A 222 6.75 13.56 -11.08
C SER A 222 6.17 14.94 -10.95
N GLU A 223 5.62 15.46 -12.04
CA GLU A 223 4.96 16.75 -12.11
C GLU A 223 3.56 16.56 -12.71
N THR A 224 2.53 17.01 -11.98
CA THR A 224 1.14 16.85 -12.42
C THR A 224 0.38 18.16 -12.22
N THR A 225 -0.50 18.44 -13.18
CA THR A 225 -1.51 19.51 -13.13
C THR A 225 -2.76 18.99 -13.85
N GLY A 226 -3.76 19.79 -14.08
CA GLY A 226 -4.85 19.45 -15.02
C GLY A 226 -6.20 19.16 -14.37
N MET A 227 -6.29 19.05 -13.05
CA MET A 227 -7.57 18.98 -12.35
C MET A 227 -7.46 19.65 -10.98
N SER A 228 -8.54 20.27 -10.51
CA SER A 228 -8.70 20.70 -9.15
C SER A 228 -8.89 19.49 -8.23
N GLN A 229 -8.45 19.59 -6.99
CA GLN A 229 -8.62 18.56 -5.98
C GLN A 229 -10.08 18.37 -5.59
N ILE A 230 -10.87 19.45 -5.58
CA ILE A 230 -12.31 19.41 -5.29
C ILE A 230 -13.13 19.45 -6.57
N SER A 231 -14.36 18.92 -6.49
CA SER A 231 -15.29 18.87 -7.61
C SER A 231 -15.96 20.22 -7.83
N ALA A 232 -15.78 20.79 -9.02
CA ALA A 232 -16.45 22.03 -9.39
C ALA A 232 -17.96 21.83 -9.53
N PRO A 233 -18.79 22.79 -9.10
CA PRO A 233 -20.22 22.83 -9.43
C PRO A 233 -20.44 22.92 -10.96
N ILE A 234 -21.64 22.57 -11.40
CA ILE A 234 -22.00 22.64 -12.84
C ILE A 234 -21.79 24.07 -13.36
N ASN A 235 -21.08 24.23 -14.47
CA ASN A 235 -20.74 25.49 -15.13
C ASN A 235 -19.79 26.41 -14.31
N VAL A 236 -19.08 25.88 -13.33
CA VAL A 236 -18.00 26.56 -12.65
C VAL A 236 -16.68 25.91 -13.05
N ASP A 237 -15.69 26.70 -13.39
CA ASP A 237 -14.35 26.21 -13.75
C ASP A 237 -13.41 26.50 -12.57
N TYR A 238 -12.93 25.43 -11.94
CA TYR A 238 -11.98 25.51 -10.84
C TYR A 238 -10.55 25.47 -11.38
N GLU A 239 -9.64 26.06 -10.66
CA GLU A 239 -8.23 26.02 -11.05
C GLU A 239 -7.60 24.64 -10.89
N ASN A 240 -6.47 24.46 -11.56
CA ASN A 240 -5.78 23.19 -11.55
C ASN A 240 -4.75 23.12 -10.43
N ASP A 241 -4.89 22.17 -9.51
CA ASP A 241 -3.90 21.91 -8.48
C ASP A 241 -2.62 21.29 -9.04
N ARG A 242 -1.50 21.89 -8.64
CA ARG A 242 -0.19 21.37 -9.02
C ARG A 242 0.30 20.39 -7.99
N PHE A 243 0.93 19.32 -8.46
CA PHE A 243 1.63 18.35 -7.64
C PHE A 243 3.02 18.12 -8.20
N SER A 244 4.03 18.15 -7.34
CA SER A 244 5.39 17.75 -7.69
C SER A 244 5.98 16.82 -6.65
N ARG A 245 6.71 15.80 -7.12
CA ARG A 245 7.45 14.85 -6.27
C ARG A 245 8.84 14.62 -6.83
N HIS A 246 9.84 14.71 -5.95
CA HIS A 246 11.22 14.36 -6.24
C HIS A 246 11.72 13.32 -5.26
N ASN A 247 12.32 12.25 -5.77
CA ASN A 247 12.88 11.16 -4.98
C ASN A 247 14.33 10.94 -5.37
N SER A 248 15.22 10.91 -4.39
CA SER A 248 16.63 10.53 -4.57
C SER A 248 16.95 9.37 -3.65
N MET A 249 17.66 8.36 -4.15
CA MET A 249 18.06 7.19 -3.40
C MET A 249 19.48 6.79 -3.72
N ILE A 250 20.23 6.45 -2.69
CA ILE A 250 21.58 5.84 -2.78
C ILE A 250 21.57 4.59 -1.93
N LYS A 251 22.07 3.47 -2.47
CA LYS A 251 22.36 2.24 -1.73
C LYS A 251 23.79 1.81 -2.00
N ILE A 252 24.48 1.38 -0.95
CA ILE A 252 25.85 0.84 -1.03
C ILE A 252 25.87 -0.43 -0.19
N GLY A 253 26.23 -1.55 -0.80
CA GLY A 253 26.45 -2.81 -0.10
C GLY A 253 27.92 -3.22 -0.22
N VAL A 254 28.50 -3.67 0.87
CA VAL A 254 29.88 -4.18 0.91
C VAL A 254 29.87 -5.60 1.44
N LYS A 255 30.56 -6.51 0.75
CA LYS A 255 30.73 -7.92 1.17
C LYS A 255 32.19 -8.19 1.49
N PRO A 256 32.68 -7.82 2.68
CA PRO A 256 34.07 -8.04 3.07
C PRO A 256 34.43 -9.53 3.05
N SER A 257 33.50 -10.40 3.36
CA SER A 257 33.64 -11.86 3.31
C SER A 257 32.32 -12.53 2.91
N GLU A 258 32.32 -13.83 2.63
CA GLU A 258 31.12 -14.63 2.37
C GLU A 258 30.13 -14.65 3.54
N LYS A 259 30.60 -14.34 4.75
CA LYS A 259 29.79 -14.35 5.97
C LYS A 259 29.22 -12.98 6.34
N LEU A 260 29.84 -11.89 5.88
CA LEU A 260 29.50 -10.53 6.30
C LEU A 260 29.03 -9.69 5.11
N THR A 261 27.86 -9.11 5.23
CA THR A 261 27.33 -8.10 4.31
C THR A 261 27.02 -6.83 5.11
N LEU A 262 27.38 -5.69 4.59
CA LEU A 262 27.15 -4.37 5.17
C LEU A 262 26.34 -3.56 4.15
N ASP A 263 25.06 -3.28 4.43
CA ASP A 263 24.20 -2.51 3.55
C ASP A 263 23.95 -1.12 4.14
N PHE A 264 24.10 -0.09 3.33
CA PHE A 264 23.82 1.32 3.66
C PHE A 264 22.80 1.85 2.67
N PHE A 265 21.88 2.69 3.15
CA PHE A 265 20.99 3.44 2.29
C PHE A 265 20.80 4.88 2.76
N GLY A 266 20.51 5.76 1.81
CA GLY A 266 20.09 7.13 2.04
C GLY A 266 19.01 7.51 1.03
N ASN A 267 17.91 8.13 1.51
CA ASN A 267 16.81 8.63 0.69
C ASN A 267 16.53 10.09 1.04
N TYR A 268 16.22 10.86 0.03
CA TYR A 268 15.60 12.17 0.15
C TYR A 268 14.38 12.22 -0.74
N ASP A 269 13.22 12.48 -0.13
CA ASP A 269 11.94 12.53 -0.81
C ASP A 269 11.28 13.89 -0.51
N ARG A 270 10.70 14.51 -1.54
CA ARG A 270 9.98 15.78 -1.43
C ARG A 270 8.70 15.72 -2.25
N ILE A 271 7.60 16.15 -1.63
CA ILE A 271 6.34 16.46 -2.30
C ILE A 271 6.04 17.94 -2.08
N LYS A 272 5.53 18.61 -3.12
CA LYS A 272 4.90 19.92 -3.02
C LYS A 272 3.62 19.88 -3.83
N ASN A 273 2.52 20.34 -3.24
CA ASN A 273 1.22 20.42 -3.94
C ASN A 273 0.39 21.62 -3.48
N ASN A 274 -0.43 22.11 -4.39
CA ASN A 274 -1.57 22.94 -4.05
C ASN A 274 -2.69 22.05 -3.50
N TYR A 275 -3.58 22.61 -2.71
CA TYR A 275 -4.75 21.90 -2.19
C TYR A 275 -5.86 22.89 -1.86
N ASP A 276 -7.10 22.42 -1.94
CA ASP A 276 -8.29 23.19 -1.70
C ASP A 276 -8.79 23.06 -0.28
N PHE A 277 -9.57 24.05 0.15
CA PHE A 277 -10.26 23.97 1.42
C PHE A 277 -11.44 23.01 1.33
N THR A 278 -11.54 22.17 2.32
CA THR A 278 -12.69 21.29 2.52
C THR A 278 -13.66 21.84 3.55
N PHE A 279 -13.39 23.04 4.08
CA PHE A 279 -14.12 23.55 5.21
C PHE A 279 -14.12 25.08 5.29
N ASP A 280 -15.24 25.68 4.94
CA ASP A 280 -15.70 26.97 5.44
C ASP A 280 -17.23 26.92 5.54
N ASN A 281 -17.85 28.04 5.95
CA ASN A 281 -19.30 28.18 6.06
C ASN A 281 -20.05 28.04 4.71
N THR A 282 -19.35 27.97 3.59
CA THR A 282 -19.88 27.88 2.22
C THR A 282 -19.62 26.53 1.58
N GLY A 283 -18.88 25.62 2.23
CA GLY A 283 -18.57 24.28 1.75
C GLY A 283 -17.14 24.13 1.23
N PHE A 284 -16.98 23.41 0.11
CA PHE A 284 -15.68 23.21 -0.53
C PHE A 284 -15.30 24.42 -1.37
N ASN A 285 -14.14 25.00 -1.10
CA ASN A 285 -13.64 26.19 -1.78
C ASN A 285 -12.35 25.93 -2.54
N ASP A 286 -12.36 26.34 -3.79
CA ASP A 286 -11.22 26.34 -4.70
C ASP A 286 -10.27 27.50 -4.36
N THR A 287 -8.96 27.25 -4.29
CA THR A 287 -7.94 28.27 -4.01
C THR A 287 -6.54 27.84 -4.44
N ASP A 288 -5.83 28.71 -5.16
CA ASP A 288 -4.42 28.53 -5.52
C ASP A 288 -3.43 28.93 -4.40
N LEU A 289 -3.95 29.51 -3.32
CA LEU A 289 -3.16 30.06 -2.23
C LEU A 289 -2.66 28.99 -1.25
N ASN A 290 -3.36 27.85 -1.18
CA ASN A 290 -2.97 26.79 -0.28
C ASN A 290 -1.86 25.93 -0.88
N VAL A 291 -0.77 25.80 -0.16
CA VAL A 291 0.41 25.03 -0.58
C VAL A 291 0.93 24.18 0.56
N SER A 292 1.07 22.89 0.33
CA SER A 292 1.77 22.01 1.25
C SER A 292 3.11 21.54 0.68
N THR A 293 4.10 21.36 1.57
CA THR A 293 5.38 20.76 1.24
C THR A 293 5.74 19.72 2.29
N SER A 294 5.99 18.48 1.85
CA SER A 294 6.54 17.43 2.70
C SER A 294 7.95 17.08 2.25
N LYS A 295 8.89 17.03 3.20
CA LYS A 295 10.29 16.66 2.97
C LYS A 295 10.66 15.54 3.93
N GLN A 296 11.17 14.44 3.39
CA GLN A 296 11.61 13.31 4.17
C GLN A 296 13.07 13.01 3.86
N PHE A 297 13.84 12.80 4.91
CA PHE A 297 15.20 12.30 4.85
C PHE A 297 15.30 11.01 5.64
N ARG A 298 15.76 9.93 5.01
CA ARG A 298 15.97 8.62 5.65
C ARG A 298 17.36 8.10 5.34
N PHE A 299 17.99 7.51 6.34
CA PHE A 299 19.19 6.73 6.14
C PHE A 299 19.21 5.54 7.08
N GLY A 300 19.99 4.54 6.74
CA GLY A 300 20.10 3.35 7.57
C GLY A 300 21.32 2.49 7.22
N PHE A 301 21.55 1.56 8.13
CA PHE A 301 22.68 0.63 8.08
C PHE A 301 22.20 -0.75 8.53
N SER A 302 22.49 -1.77 7.73
CA SER A 302 22.01 -3.14 7.94
C SER A 302 23.13 -4.17 7.75
N PRO A 303 23.98 -4.40 8.76
CA PRO A 303 24.93 -5.51 8.77
C PRO A 303 24.23 -6.86 8.95
N LYS A 304 24.67 -7.85 8.16
CA LYS A 304 24.20 -9.24 8.19
C LYS A 304 25.40 -10.16 8.33
N TYR A 305 25.37 -11.02 9.35
CA TYR A 305 26.44 -11.96 9.60
C TYR A 305 25.92 -13.40 9.60
N LYS A 306 26.41 -14.20 8.66
CA LYS A 306 26.12 -15.63 8.55
C LYS A 306 27.10 -16.47 9.33
N TYR A 307 26.60 -17.39 10.12
CA TYR A 307 27.39 -18.36 10.86
C TYR A 307 26.86 -19.79 10.62
N LYS A 308 27.55 -20.81 11.11
CA LYS A 308 27.28 -22.22 10.77
C LYS A 308 25.81 -22.65 10.91
N LYS A 309 25.10 -22.15 11.94
CA LYS A 309 23.70 -22.52 12.25
C LYS A 309 22.71 -21.37 12.18
N GLY A 310 23.09 -20.24 11.58
CA GLY A 310 22.16 -19.12 11.52
C GLY A 310 22.68 -17.85 10.92
N GLU A 311 21.93 -16.80 11.15
CA GLU A 311 22.19 -15.47 10.63
C GLU A 311 21.78 -14.41 11.66
N LEU A 312 22.70 -13.49 11.93
CA LEU A 312 22.45 -12.27 12.72
C LEU A 312 22.19 -11.12 11.77
N ILE A 313 21.16 -10.34 12.04
CA ILE A 313 20.84 -9.13 11.32
C ILE A 313 20.67 -7.99 12.33
N PHE A 314 21.28 -6.87 12.03
CA PHE A 314 21.07 -5.61 12.74
C PHE A 314 20.53 -4.61 11.73
N ASN A 315 19.27 -4.24 11.83
CA ASN A 315 18.66 -3.21 11.00
C ASN A 315 18.56 -1.91 11.79
N SER A 316 19.07 -0.83 11.23
CA SER A 316 18.91 0.50 11.81
C SER A 316 18.46 1.49 10.77
N SER A 317 17.54 2.37 11.15
CA SER A 317 17.10 3.47 10.32
C SER A 317 16.78 4.71 11.15
N PHE A 318 17.02 5.86 10.54
CA PHE A 318 16.61 7.16 11.05
C PHE A 318 15.83 7.88 9.97
N THR A 319 14.70 8.48 10.37
CA THR A 319 13.84 9.28 9.50
C THR A 319 13.62 10.64 10.15
N LYS A 320 13.82 11.70 9.38
CA LYS A 320 13.32 13.04 9.69
C LYS A 320 12.31 13.43 8.64
N LEU A 321 11.12 13.84 9.06
CA LEU A 321 10.06 14.33 8.19
C LEU A 321 9.66 15.74 8.62
N THR A 322 9.45 16.62 7.64
CA THR A 322 8.99 17.99 7.83
C THR A 322 7.84 18.23 6.87
N ARG A 323 6.72 18.73 7.39
CA ARG A 323 5.56 19.16 6.59
C ARG A 323 5.28 20.62 6.90
N ASP A 324 5.27 21.43 5.87
CA ASP A 324 4.87 22.83 5.94
C ASP A 324 3.59 23.07 5.13
N TYR A 325 2.70 23.88 5.68
CA TYR A 325 1.45 24.31 5.07
C TYR A 325 1.38 25.83 5.08
N ASN A 326 1.12 26.40 3.92
CA ASN A 326 0.62 27.77 3.77
C ASN A 326 -0.87 27.67 3.47
N GLU A 327 -1.71 28.27 4.27
CA GLU A 327 -3.16 28.10 4.20
C GLU A 327 -3.84 29.46 4.26
N PHE A 328 -4.65 29.76 3.27
CA PHE A 328 -5.37 31.03 3.20
C PHE A 328 -6.47 31.08 4.27
N ASN A 329 -6.42 32.07 5.13
CA ASN A 329 -7.44 32.32 6.13
C ASN A 329 -8.38 33.41 5.63
N SER A 330 -9.60 33.03 5.26
CA SER A 330 -10.60 33.96 4.71
C SER A 330 -11.12 34.98 5.72
N PHE A 331 -11.04 34.73 7.03
CA PHE A 331 -11.47 35.66 8.07
C PHE A 331 -10.48 36.79 8.25
N SER A 332 -9.19 36.51 8.27
CA SER A 332 -8.13 37.51 8.44
C SER A 332 -7.60 38.06 7.12
N ASN A 333 -7.93 37.41 5.99
CA ASN A 333 -7.38 37.68 4.66
C ASN A 333 -5.83 37.61 4.64
N THR A 334 -5.27 36.60 5.34
CA THR A 334 -3.83 36.36 5.44
C THR A 334 -3.50 34.91 5.14
N ILE A 335 -2.22 34.61 4.94
CA ILE A 335 -1.73 33.25 4.85
C ILE A 335 -1.27 32.79 6.24
N ASP A 336 -1.91 31.78 6.76
CA ASP A 336 -1.51 31.08 7.97
C ASP A 336 -0.41 30.06 7.64
N TYR A 337 0.61 30.01 8.50
CA TYR A 337 1.70 29.07 8.35
C TYR A 337 1.67 28.01 9.44
N SER A 338 1.70 26.75 9.05
CA SER A 338 1.81 25.61 9.97
C SER A 338 3.01 24.74 9.62
N LEU A 339 3.77 24.34 10.63
CA LEU A 339 4.94 23.47 10.51
C LEU A 339 4.78 22.26 11.44
N TYR A 340 4.98 21.08 10.89
CA TYR A 340 5.06 19.82 11.62
C TYR A 340 6.39 19.14 11.31
N GLU A 341 7.12 18.74 12.34
CA GLU A 341 8.35 17.99 12.20
C GLU A 341 8.30 16.75 13.06
N SER A 342 8.82 15.65 12.55
CA SER A 342 8.99 14.42 13.31
C SER A 342 10.35 13.78 13.07
N ARG A 343 10.82 13.05 14.09
CA ARG A 343 12.00 12.18 13.99
C ARG A 343 11.64 10.82 14.51
N SER A 344 12.09 9.81 13.80
CA SER A 344 11.92 8.41 14.15
C SER A 344 13.24 7.68 14.02
N ALA A 345 13.64 6.95 15.04
CA ALA A 345 14.76 6.02 14.97
C ALA A 345 14.27 4.62 15.26
N ASN A 346 14.71 3.64 14.45
CA ASN A 346 14.41 2.24 14.63
C ASN A 346 15.72 1.44 14.63
N ILE A 347 15.88 0.56 15.61
CA ILE A 347 16.98 -0.39 15.71
C ILE A 347 16.38 -1.75 15.99
N ASP A 348 16.58 -2.72 15.10
CA ASP A 348 16.07 -4.08 15.23
C ASP A 348 17.23 -5.07 15.12
N PHE A 349 17.62 -5.67 16.22
CA PHE A 349 18.62 -6.72 16.26
C PHE A 349 17.94 -8.08 16.41
N HIS A 350 18.19 -8.98 15.45
CA HIS A 350 17.59 -10.30 15.49
C HIS A 350 18.49 -11.39 14.95
N ASN A 351 18.29 -12.58 15.46
CA ASN A 351 19.03 -13.79 15.16
C ASN A 351 18.06 -14.91 14.74
N LYS A 352 18.37 -15.54 13.62
CA LYS A 352 17.78 -16.83 13.25
C LYS A 352 18.77 -17.92 13.62
N TYR A 353 18.36 -18.85 14.47
CA TYR A 353 19.14 -20.00 14.87
C TYR A 353 18.49 -21.30 14.42
N GLN A 354 19.15 -22.06 13.56
CA GLN A 354 18.69 -23.35 13.08
C GLN A 354 19.08 -24.45 14.06
N ILE A 355 18.10 -25.02 14.75
CA ILE A 355 18.29 -26.12 15.71
C ILE A 355 18.57 -27.40 14.94
N ASN A 356 17.67 -27.77 14.01
CA ASN A 356 17.77 -28.89 13.10
C ASN A 356 17.08 -28.57 11.77
N LYS A 357 16.93 -29.53 10.84
CA LYS A 357 16.35 -29.29 9.51
C LYS A 357 14.92 -28.77 9.54
N SER A 358 14.14 -29.17 10.54
CA SER A 358 12.71 -28.83 10.65
C SER A 358 12.43 -27.70 11.65
N PHE A 359 13.38 -27.31 12.50
CA PHE A 359 13.12 -26.43 13.62
C PHE A 359 14.13 -25.27 13.67
N PHE A 360 13.65 -24.03 13.74
CA PHE A 360 14.47 -22.85 13.99
C PHE A 360 13.77 -21.86 14.91
N ILE A 361 14.57 -21.01 15.52
CA ILE A 361 14.10 -19.93 16.39
C ILE A 361 14.59 -18.61 15.81
N ILE A 362 13.71 -17.61 15.84
CA ILE A 362 14.04 -16.20 15.62
C ILE A 362 13.89 -15.51 16.97
N SER A 363 14.93 -14.84 17.43
CA SER A 363 14.87 -14.03 18.66
C SER A 363 15.49 -12.67 18.39
N GLY A 364 14.89 -11.64 18.92
CA GLY A 364 15.34 -10.29 18.69
C GLY A 364 14.87 -9.29 19.74
N ALA A 365 15.38 -8.08 19.61
CA ALA A 365 14.92 -6.91 20.34
C ALA A 365 14.85 -5.72 19.39
N ASN A 366 13.74 -5.02 19.43
CA ASN A 366 13.50 -3.82 18.64
C ASN A 366 13.45 -2.60 19.56
N TYR A 367 14.23 -1.57 19.25
CA TYR A 367 14.16 -0.26 19.88
C TYR A 367 13.58 0.75 18.90
N GLN A 368 12.61 1.53 19.36
CA GLN A 368 12.04 2.64 18.59
C GLN A 368 12.03 3.91 19.44
N PHE A 369 12.36 5.01 18.82
CA PHE A 369 12.27 6.35 19.36
C PHE A 369 11.49 7.23 18.40
N HIS A 370 10.58 8.03 18.93
CA HIS A 370 9.79 8.98 18.17
C HIS A 370 9.65 10.28 18.93
N ASP A 371 9.80 11.41 18.23
CA ASP A 371 9.43 12.72 18.72
C ASP A 371 8.73 13.53 17.63
N MET A 372 8.04 14.58 18.05
CA MET A 372 7.45 15.57 17.15
C MET A 372 7.56 16.98 17.73
N GLN A 373 7.50 17.96 16.84
CA GLN A 373 7.17 19.34 17.17
C GLN A 373 6.20 19.89 16.14
N SER A 374 5.37 20.85 16.57
CA SER A 374 4.52 21.59 15.64
C SER A 374 4.47 23.06 16.04
N LYS A 375 4.36 23.90 15.03
CA LYS A 375 4.09 25.31 15.18
C LYS A 375 2.96 25.68 14.23
N THR A 376 1.83 26.05 14.78
CA THR A 376 0.63 26.45 14.03
C THR A 376 0.15 27.81 14.54
N PRO A 377 -0.82 28.46 13.89
CA PRO A 377 -1.45 29.68 14.44
C PRO A 377 -2.13 29.46 15.80
N TYR A 378 -2.47 28.18 16.11
CA TYR A 378 -3.28 27.82 17.28
C TYR A 378 -2.50 27.14 18.39
N ASP A 379 -1.32 26.56 18.06
CA ASP A 379 -0.56 25.75 19.02
C ASP A 379 0.94 25.73 18.67
N ASN A 380 1.76 25.61 19.73
CA ASN A 380 3.21 25.47 19.62
C ASN A 380 3.71 24.33 20.52
N ILE A 381 3.87 23.16 19.90
CA ILE A 381 4.29 21.94 20.58
C ILE A 381 5.80 21.78 20.46
N LEU A 382 6.47 21.62 21.59
CA LEU A 382 7.92 21.45 21.66
C LEU A 382 8.28 19.98 21.73
N LYS A 383 9.25 19.55 20.92
CA LYS A 383 9.73 18.15 20.82
C LYS A 383 10.18 17.53 22.14
N ASP A 384 10.68 18.35 23.08
CA ASP A 384 11.20 17.84 24.36
C ASP A 384 10.11 17.28 25.26
N ASN A 385 8.87 17.72 25.05
CA ASN A 385 7.68 17.29 25.78
C ASN A 385 6.87 16.22 25.04
N THR A 386 7.17 15.97 23.76
CA THR A 386 6.37 15.13 22.85
C THR A 386 7.23 14.04 22.23
N LYS A 387 7.57 13.07 23.06
CA LYS A 387 8.42 11.94 22.66
C LYS A 387 8.05 10.67 23.44
N PHE A 388 8.31 9.55 22.83
CA PHE A 388 8.33 8.24 23.51
C PHE A 388 9.39 7.32 22.92
N ASN A 389 9.68 6.28 23.66
CA ASN A 389 10.48 5.15 23.20
C ASN A 389 9.84 3.81 23.59
N MET A 390 10.21 2.78 22.83
CA MET A 390 9.79 1.41 23.04
C MET A 390 10.99 0.48 22.96
N ILE A 391 11.03 -0.55 23.80
CA ILE A 391 12.00 -1.64 23.73
C ILE A 391 11.21 -2.95 23.77
N ASP A 392 11.24 -3.67 22.66
CA ASP A 392 10.38 -4.81 22.44
C ASP A 392 11.20 -6.09 22.20
N PRO A 393 11.49 -6.91 23.22
CA PRO A 393 12.00 -8.26 23.01
C PRO A 393 10.93 -9.15 22.39
N TYR A 394 11.33 -9.99 21.43
CA TYR A 394 10.44 -10.94 20.77
C TYR A 394 11.14 -12.25 20.43
N THR A 395 10.34 -13.28 20.29
CA THR A 395 10.80 -14.58 19.80
C THR A 395 9.72 -15.28 18.98
N THR A 396 10.17 -16.02 17.97
CA THR A 396 9.30 -16.83 17.11
C THR A 396 9.91 -18.22 16.95
N PHE A 397 9.12 -19.25 17.26
CA PHE A 397 9.45 -20.65 17.02
C PHE A 397 8.82 -21.08 15.71
N VAL A 398 9.62 -21.61 14.80
CA VAL A 398 9.15 -22.11 13.52
C VAL A 398 9.48 -23.60 13.38
N TYR A 399 8.45 -24.38 13.16
CA TYR A 399 8.53 -25.81 12.89
C TYR A 399 7.99 -26.10 11.48
N ASN A 400 8.81 -26.74 10.67
CA ASN A 400 8.47 -27.18 9.31
C ASN A 400 8.73 -28.69 9.21
N SER A 401 7.67 -29.49 9.24
CA SER A 401 7.82 -30.94 9.15
C SER A 401 8.00 -31.42 7.71
N ASP A 402 8.56 -32.61 7.54
CA ASP A 402 8.68 -33.27 6.24
C ASP A 402 7.33 -33.86 5.76
N PHE A 403 6.34 -34.05 6.68
CA PHE A 403 5.01 -34.53 6.35
C PHE A 403 3.98 -33.43 6.03
N GLY A 404 4.42 -32.17 5.92
CA GLY A 404 3.58 -31.05 5.48
C GLY A 404 3.01 -30.17 6.59
N PHE A 405 3.13 -30.51 7.89
CA PHE A 405 2.69 -29.65 8.97
C PHE A 405 3.73 -28.54 9.24
N ASN A 406 3.27 -27.30 9.29
CA ASN A 406 4.09 -26.14 9.64
C ASN A 406 3.42 -25.39 10.79
N LEU A 407 4.22 -24.80 11.67
CA LEU A 407 3.76 -24.03 12.81
C LEU A 407 4.68 -22.84 13.05
N ASN A 408 4.09 -21.65 13.15
CA ASN A 408 4.77 -20.42 13.53
C ASN A 408 4.13 -19.92 14.83
N LEU A 409 4.92 -19.89 15.92
CA LEU A 409 4.52 -19.40 17.25
C LEU A 409 5.37 -18.18 17.60
N GLY A 410 4.78 -17.00 17.59
CA GLY A 410 5.46 -15.76 17.91
C GLY A 410 4.96 -15.13 19.21
N THR A 411 5.86 -14.51 19.95
CA THR A 411 5.55 -13.70 21.13
C THR A 411 6.39 -12.43 21.13
N ARG A 412 5.83 -11.35 21.66
CA ARG A 412 6.51 -10.06 21.84
C ARG A 412 6.01 -9.38 23.11
N LEU A 413 6.93 -8.82 23.88
CA LEU A 413 6.62 -7.92 24.97
C LEU A 413 6.92 -6.50 24.51
N ASN A 414 5.88 -5.67 24.33
CA ASN A 414 6.04 -4.26 24.06
C ASN A 414 6.25 -3.53 25.37
N VAL A 415 7.39 -2.88 25.56
CA VAL A 415 7.73 -2.08 26.74
C VAL A 415 7.76 -0.63 26.30
N HIS A 416 6.67 0.10 26.55
CA HIS A 416 6.48 1.47 26.14
C HIS A 416 6.73 2.45 27.28
N SER A 417 7.45 3.55 27.03
CA SER A 417 7.82 4.52 28.07
C SER A 417 6.64 5.22 28.75
N GLN A 418 5.45 5.22 28.13
CA GLN A 418 4.23 5.87 28.65
C GLN A 418 3.14 4.86 29.06
N TYR A 419 2.99 3.75 28.34
CA TYR A 419 1.88 2.80 28.54
C TYR A 419 2.29 1.51 29.24
N GLY A 420 3.59 1.38 29.63
CA GLY A 420 4.09 0.19 30.31
C GLY A 420 4.18 -1.02 29.38
N ASN A 421 3.91 -2.21 29.93
CA ASN A 421 4.13 -3.46 29.25
C ASN A 421 2.86 -3.98 28.59
N HIS A 422 2.98 -4.45 27.34
CA HIS A 422 1.90 -5.06 26.59
C HIS A 422 2.39 -6.33 25.90
N PHE A 423 1.69 -7.46 26.09
CA PHE A 423 2.08 -8.76 25.54
C PHE A 423 1.21 -9.11 24.34
N VAL A 424 1.84 -9.48 23.22
CA VAL A 424 1.16 -9.96 22.01
C VAL A 424 1.73 -11.30 21.56
N TYR A 425 0.90 -12.10 20.91
CA TYR A 425 1.28 -13.43 20.42
C TYR A 425 0.60 -13.74 19.08
N ASN A 426 1.16 -14.73 18.38
CA ASN A 426 0.51 -15.37 17.24
C ASN A 426 0.73 -16.88 17.26
N ILE A 427 -0.27 -17.61 16.74
CA ILE A 427 -0.26 -19.06 16.54
C ILE A 427 -0.77 -19.30 15.13
N ASN A 428 0.13 -19.70 14.21
CA ASN A 428 -0.16 -19.85 12.79
C ASN A 428 0.19 -21.27 12.34
N PRO A 429 -0.67 -22.29 12.57
CA PRO A 429 -0.47 -23.60 11.97
C PRO A 429 -0.91 -23.64 10.51
N SER A 430 -0.24 -24.43 9.72
CA SER A 430 -0.66 -24.78 8.37
C SER A 430 -0.32 -26.23 8.05
N PHE A 431 -1.07 -26.80 7.12
CA PHE A 431 -0.85 -28.17 6.64
C PHE A 431 -0.88 -28.24 5.12
N ASN A 432 0.23 -28.65 4.52
CA ASN A 432 0.37 -28.88 3.10
C ASN A 432 0.23 -30.37 2.83
N PHE A 433 -0.78 -30.79 2.06
CA PHE A 433 -1.07 -32.19 1.75
C PHE A 433 -0.09 -32.80 0.74
N GLY A 434 0.85 -32.01 0.22
CA GLY A 434 1.89 -32.46 -0.70
C GLY A 434 1.46 -32.45 -2.17
N LYS A 435 2.22 -33.19 -2.99
CA LYS A 435 2.06 -33.15 -4.46
C LYS A 435 0.83 -33.86 -4.95
N ASP A 436 0.38 -34.91 -4.24
CA ASP A 436 -0.77 -35.71 -4.65
C ASP A 436 -2.10 -34.99 -4.44
N ILE A 437 -2.14 -34.13 -3.40
CA ILE A 437 -3.25 -33.24 -3.11
C ILE A 437 -2.66 -31.84 -2.99
N PRO A 438 -2.62 -31.04 -4.07
CA PRO A 438 -1.98 -29.72 -4.07
C PRO A 438 -2.85 -28.69 -3.34
N LEU A 439 -3.08 -28.93 -2.05
CA LEU A 439 -3.89 -28.16 -1.13
C LEU A 439 -3.08 -27.87 0.14
N LYS A 440 -3.15 -26.63 0.59
CA LYS A 440 -2.63 -26.19 1.89
C LYS A 440 -3.75 -25.55 2.69
N ILE A 441 -3.97 -26.00 3.91
CA ILE A 441 -4.89 -25.39 4.88
C ILE A 441 -4.08 -24.49 5.80
N ILE A 442 -4.63 -23.33 6.13
CA ILE A 442 -4.00 -22.31 6.95
C ILE A 442 -5.01 -21.85 8.00
N THR A 443 -4.56 -21.73 9.25
CA THR A 443 -5.31 -21.07 10.31
C THR A 443 -4.40 -20.14 11.09
N SER A 444 -4.96 -19.10 11.70
CA SER A 444 -4.20 -18.13 12.48
C SER A 444 -5.03 -17.59 13.64
N LEU A 445 -4.41 -17.48 14.79
CA LEU A 445 -4.88 -16.68 15.92
C LEU A 445 -3.76 -15.69 16.24
N SER A 446 -4.05 -14.40 16.18
CA SER A 446 -3.03 -13.38 16.37
C SER A 446 -3.59 -12.19 17.16
N THR A 447 -2.78 -11.62 18.03
CA THR A 447 -3.10 -10.38 18.74
C THR A 447 -2.22 -9.24 18.23
N ALA A 448 -2.71 -8.02 18.37
CA ALA A 448 -1.98 -6.81 18.01
C ALA A 448 -2.29 -5.66 18.97
N TYR A 449 -1.40 -4.69 18.92
CA TYR A 449 -1.35 -3.53 19.79
C TYR A 449 -1.00 -2.29 18.96
N VAL A 450 -1.74 -1.20 19.15
CA VAL A 450 -1.53 0.06 18.44
C VAL A 450 -1.48 1.20 19.43
N THR A 451 -0.35 1.91 19.49
CA THR A 451 -0.18 3.09 20.35
C THR A 451 -0.88 4.32 19.75
N PRO A 452 -1.41 5.24 20.58
CA PRO A 452 -1.81 6.56 20.11
C PRO A 452 -0.62 7.28 19.46
N SER A 453 -0.88 8.12 18.46
CA SER A 453 0.15 8.97 17.88
C SER A 453 0.51 10.13 18.81
N LEU A 454 1.69 10.74 18.61
CA LEU A 454 2.06 11.94 19.36
C LEU A 454 1.09 13.10 19.07
N TYR A 455 0.55 13.17 17.85
CA TYR A 455 -0.47 14.15 17.49
C TYR A 455 -1.78 13.93 18.29
N GLN A 456 -2.25 12.68 18.40
CA GLN A 456 -3.45 12.35 19.19
C GLN A 456 -3.29 12.63 20.67
N LEU A 457 -2.06 12.63 21.19
CA LEU A 457 -1.79 12.88 22.59
C LEU A 457 -1.58 14.35 22.90
N TYR A 458 -0.91 15.11 22.03
CA TYR A 458 -0.33 16.40 22.39
C TYR A 458 -0.74 17.57 21.49
N SER A 459 -1.49 17.35 20.38
CA SER A 459 -2.02 18.44 19.56
C SER A 459 -3.06 19.27 20.32
N GLN A 460 -3.49 20.38 19.76
CA GLN A 460 -4.60 21.18 20.30
C GLN A 460 -5.88 20.36 20.58
N TYR A 461 -6.05 19.23 19.88
CA TYR A 461 -7.12 18.27 20.10
C TYR A 461 -6.64 17.04 20.89
N GLY A 462 -5.46 17.10 21.43
CA GLY A 462 -4.78 15.97 22.06
C GLY A 462 -5.44 15.56 23.38
N ASN A 463 -5.35 14.26 23.66
CA ASN A 463 -5.81 13.69 24.92
C ASN A 463 -4.77 12.70 25.46
N THR A 464 -4.08 13.10 26.53
CA THR A 464 -3.04 12.29 27.16
C THR A 464 -3.58 11.09 27.97
N THR A 465 -4.90 10.97 28.11
CA THR A 465 -5.54 9.83 28.80
C THR A 465 -5.87 8.68 27.84
N LEU A 466 -5.61 8.84 26.53
CA LEU A 466 -5.80 7.75 25.56
C LEU A 466 -5.00 6.52 25.94
N THR A 467 -5.65 5.38 25.80
CA THR A 467 -5.02 4.06 25.97
C THR A 467 -4.82 3.39 24.60
N PRO A 468 -3.83 2.48 24.46
CA PRO A 468 -3.61 1.77 23.21
C PRO A 468 -4.81 0.94 22.75
N GLU A 469 -4.97 0.79 21.43
CA GLU A 469 -5.91 -0.16 20.84
C GLU A 469 -5.37 -1.60 20.97
N GLU A 470 -6.27 -2.54 21.21
CA GLU A 470 -5.99 -3.97 21.22
C GLU A 470 -6.81 -4.68 20.16
N ASN A 471 -6.18 -5.58 19.43
CA ASN A 471 -6.83 -6.32 18.37
C ASN A 471 -6.59 -7.82 18.54
N THR A 472 -7.63 -8.61 18.32
CA THR A 472 -7.56 -10.07 18.19
C THR A 472 -8.13 -10.46 16.83
N THR A 473 -7.36 -11.24 16.06
CA THR A 473 -7.75 -11.70 14.73
C THR A 473 -7.68 -13.22 14.65
N VAL A 474 -8.76 -13.83 14.16
CA VAL A 474 -8.82 -15.26 13.82
C VAL A 474 -8.99 -15.38 12.30
N GLU A 475 -8.23 -16.28 11.71
CA GLU A 475 -8.24 -16.53 10.26
C GLU A 475 -8.29 -18.01 9.98
N ALA A 476 -9.01 -18.41 8.91
CA ALA A 476 -8.99 -19.75 8.37
C ALA A 476 -9.12 -19.70 6.85
N GLY A 477 -8.34 -20.51 6.16
CA GLY A 477 -8.33 -20.49 4.71
C GLY A 477 -7.56 -21.64 4.07
N PHE A 478 -7.47 -21.59 2.76
CA PHE A 478 -6.71 -22.56 1.99
C PHE A 478 -6.02 -21.93 0.77
N GLU A 479 -4.98 -22.60 0.31
CA GLU A 479 -4.31 -22.37 -0.98
C GLU A 479 -4.33 -23.68 -1.77
N ALA A 480 -4.71 -23.65 -3.05
CA ALA A 480 -4.74 -24.81 -3.93
C ALA A 480 -4.03 -24.51 -5.25
N GLU A 481 -3.17 -25.41 -5.69
CA GLU A 481 -2.48 -25.39 -6.98
C GLU A 481 -3.03 -26.51 -7.87
N LEU A 482 -3.86 -26.17 -8.83
CA LEU A 482 -4.60 -27.12 -9.68
C LEU A 482 -4.10 -27.07 -11.13
N LEU A 483 -4.47 -28.07 -11.94
CA LEU A 483 -4.18 -28.13 -13.38
C LEU A 483 -2.66 -28.00 -13.67
N ASP A 484 -1.84 -28.78 -13.01
CA ASP A 484 -0.37 -28.72 -13.12
C ASP A 484 0.18 -27.31 -12.82
N LYS A 485 -0.28 -26.71 -11.74
CA LYS A 485 0.08 -25.35 -11.27
C LYS A 485 -0.38 -24.20 -12.20
N LYS A 486 -1.23 -24.49 -13.19
CA LYS A 486 -1.80 -23.43 -14.05
C LYS A 486 -2.90 -22.64 -13.38
N LEU A 487 -3.59 -23.23 -12.42
CA LEU A 487 -4.66 -22.60 -11.66
C LEU A 487 -4.28 -22.55 -10.19
N ASN A 488 -4.07 -21.36 -9.67
CA ASN A 488 -3.86 -21.08 -8.25
C ASN A 488 -5.11 -20.42 -7.70
N LEU A 489 -5.65 -21.02 -6.66
CA LEU A 489 -6.84 -20.52 -5.95
C LEU A 489 -6.50 -20.40 -4.47
N ASN A 490 -6.79 -19.27 -3.87
CA ASN A 490 -6.78 -19.12 -2.42
C ASN A 490 -8.08 -18.48 -1.93
N ALA A 491 -8.47 -18.85 -0.72
CA ALA A 491 -9.56 -18.20 -0.01
C ALA A 491 -9.23 -18.15 1.49
N ILE A 492 -9.56 -17.04 2.13
CA ILE A 492 -9.40 -16.85 3.57
C ILE A 492 -10.61 -16.12 4.14
N ALA A 493 -11.16 -16.66 5.22
CA ALA A 493 -12.13 -15.98 6.07
C ALA A 493 -11.41 -15.39 7.28
N PHE A 494 -11.81 -14.22 7.71
CA PHE A 494 -11.25 -13.56 8.89
C PHE A 494 -12.35 -13.01 9.80
N PHE A 495 -12.06 -12.99 11.09
CA PHE A 495 -12.81 -12.28 12.10
C PHE A 495 -11.83 -11.51 12.98
N ARG A 496 -12.10 -10.22 13.18
CA ARG A 496 -11.30 -9.32 14.01
C ARG A 496 -12.18 -8.63 15.04
N GLU A 497 -11.71 -8.59 16.27
CA GLU A 497 -12.27 -7.82 17.36
C GLU A 497 -11.25 -6.78 17.81
N GLN A 498 -11.69 -5.54 18.02
CA GLN A 498 -10.87 -4.40 18.41
C GLN A 498 -11.48 -3.73 19.63
N ASN A 499 -10.67 -3.49 20.65
CA ASN A 499 -11.00 -2.73 21.85
C ASN A 499 -10.29 -1.38 21.82
N ASN A 500 -10.84 -0.39 22.53
CA ASN A 500 -10.25 0.95 22.71
C ASN A 500 -9.95 1.66 21.40
N SER A 501 -10.82 1.51 20.40
CA SER A 501 -10.63 2.17 19.09
C SER A 501 -10.49 3.67 19.25
N PHE A 502 -9.55 4.29 18.51
CA PHE A 502 -9.45 5.76 18.53
C PHE A 502 -10.57 6.40 17.75
N GLY A 503 -11.19 7.40 18.36
CA GLY A 503 -12.22 8.25 17.80
C GLY A 503 -11.92 9.72 18.04
N PHE A 504 -12.81 10.57 17.55
CA PHE A 504 -12.76 12.02 17.74
C PHE A 504 -14.11 12.47 18.26
N PHE A 505 -14.10 13.17 19.38
CA PHE A 505 -15.27 13.77 19.98
C PHE A 505 -15.36 15.25 19.56
N PHE A 506 -16.56 15.69 19.25
CA PHE A 506 -16.87 17.09 18.99
C PHE A 506 -18.23 17.44 19.62
N ASP A 507 -18.26 18.43 20.50
CA ASP A 507 -19.47 18.94 21.09
C ASP A 507 -19.96 20.19 20.33
N THR A 508 -21.16 20.12 19.77
CA THR A 508 -21.75 21.18 18.95
C THR A 508 -22.23 22.41 19.78
N ILE A 509 -22.29 22.29 21.11
CA ILE A 509 -22.74 23.36 22.03
C ILE A 509 -21.54 24.10 22.64
N THR A 510 -20.57 23.31 23.18
CA THR A 510 -19.39 23.89 23.84
C THR A 510 -18.22 24.08 22.87
N PHE A 511 -18.28 23.48 21.69
CA PHE A 511 -17.19 23.41 20.69
C PHE A 511 -15.93 22.71 21.20
N ASP A 512 -16.08 21.89 22.25
CA ASP A 512 -14.97 21.06 22.71
C ASP A 512 -14.67 19.96 21.69
N ALA A 513 -13.40 19.79 21.35
CA ALA A 513 -12.95 18.83 20.36
C ALA A 513 -11.68 18.13 20.84
N TYR A 514 -11.70 16.79 20.92
CA TYR A 514 -10.54 16.01 21.36
C TYR A 514 -10.62 14.53 20.96
N TYR A 515 -9.48 13.87 20.96
CA TYR A 515 -9.41 12.43 20.71
C TYR A 515 -9.90 11.63 21.91
N ILE A 516 -10.59 10.51 21.64
CA ILE A 516 -11.13 9.59 22.65
C ILE A 516 -10.82 8.14 22.28
N ASN A 517 -10.90 7.25 23.28
CA ASN A 517 -11.12 5.83 23.02
C ASN A 517 -12.63 5.60 22.94
N ILE A 518 -13.08 4.95 21.86
CA ILE A 518 -14.47 4.51 21.71
C ILE A 518 -14.69 3.30 22.61
N GLU A 519 -15.65 3.40 23.52
CA GLU A 519 -16.00 2.30 24.40
C GLU A 519 -16.59 1.10 23.66
N GLY A 520 -16.34 -0.10 24.17
CA GLY A 520 -16.87 -1.34 23.63
C GLY A 520 -15.95 -2.01 22.62
N LYS A 521 -16.49 -3.06 22.01
CA LYS A 521 -15.80 -3.92 21.05
C LYS A 521 -16.29 -3.66 19.64
N ASN A 522 -15.42 -3.24 18.78
CA ASN A 522 -15.70 -3.10 17.35
C ASN A 522 -15.24 -4.35 16.60
N LYS A 523 -16.06 -4.81 15.66
CA LYS A 523 -15.83 -6.06 14.93
C LYS A 523 -15.70 -5.81 13.44
N ALA A 524 -14.85 -6.62 12.81
CA ALA A 524 -14.75 -6.72 11.37
C ALA A 524 -14.68 -8.20 10.98
N LYS A 525 -15.37 -8.58 9.90
CA LYS A 525 -15.32 -9.95 9.35
C LYS A 525 -15.38 -9.90 7.84
N GLY A 526 -14.85 -10.92 7.21
CA GLY A 526 -14.87 -10.98 5.76
C GLY A 526 -14.30 -12.24 5.17
N VAL A 527 -14.36 -12.28 3.85
CA VAL A 527 -13.80 -13.35 3.02
C VAL A 527 -13.04 -12.70 1.87
N GLU A 528 -11.83 -13.18 1.63
CA GLU A 528 -11.01 -12.80 0.49
C GLU A 528 -10.74 -14.03 -0.35
N THR A 529 -10.86 -13.91 -1.68
CA THR A 529 -10.51 -14.98 -2.61
C THR A 529 -9.61 -14.43 -3.71
N GLU A 530 -8.65 -15.21 -4.15
CA GLU A 530 -7.78 -14.87 -5.28
C GLU A 530 -7.71 -16.07 -6.22
N LEU A 531 -7.83 -15.82 -7.51
CA LEU A 531 -7.74 -16.79 -8.58
C LEU A 531 -6.72 -16.31 -9.60
N ASN A 532 -5.70 -17.14 -9.88
CA ASN A 532 -4.72 -16.92 -10.94
C ASN A 532 -4.74 -18.11 -11.89
N TYR A 533 -5.12 -17.89 -13.15
CA TYR A 533 -5.25 -18.94 -14.14
C TYR A 533 -4.44 -18.67 -15.40
N GLN A 534 -3.41 -19.50 -15.63
CA GLN A 534 -2.66 -19.52 -16.88
C GLN A 534 -3.45 -20.36 -17.90
N ILE A 535 -4.35 -19.72 -18.66
CA ILE A 535 -5.24 -20.38 -19.62
C ILE A 535 -4.42 -21.10 -20.69
N ASN A 536 -3.40 -20.40 -21.22
CA ASN A 536 -2.40 -20.96 -22.11
C ASN A 536 -1.09 -20.13 -22.03
N LYS A 537 -0.07 -20.46 -22.81
CA LYS A 537 1.23 -19.76 -22.79
C LYS A 537 1.14 -18.24 -23.03
N LYS A 538 0.08 -17.77 -23.69
CA LYS A 538 -0.10 -16.36 -24.07
C LYS A 538 -1.15 -15.61 -23.23
N LEU A 539 -2.03 -16.32 -22.54
CA LEU A 539 -3.20 -15.73 -21.90
C LEU A 539 -3.26 -16.15 -20.43
N LYS A 540 -3.24 -15.16 -19.53
CA LYS A 540 -3.40 -15.32 -18.09
C LYS A 540 -4.60 -14.51 -17.62
N PHE A 541 -5.44 -15.11 -16.80
CA PHE A 541 -6.55 -14.44 -16.10
C PHE A 541 -6.25 -14.40 -14.62
N ASN A 542 -6.40 -13.24 -14.00
CA ASN A 542 -6.31 -13.06 -12.55
C ASN A 542 -7.60 -12.40 -12.08
N SER A 543 -8.10 -12.81 -10.93
CA SER A 543 -9.25 -12.18 -10.30
C SER A 543 -9.15 -12.28 -8.79
N ASN A 544 -9.69 -11.31 -8.09
CA ASN A 544 -9.92 -11.40 -6.66
C ASN A 544 -11.27 -10.80 -6.27
N TYR A 545 -11.81 -11.32 -5.19
CA TYR A 545 -13.02 -10.83 -4.57
C TYR A 545 -12.80 -10.64 -3.08
N THR A 546 -13.32 -9.56 -2.56
CA THR A 546 -13.29 -9.22 -1.14
C THR A 546 -14.70 -8.93 -0.66
N PHE A 547 -15.09 -9.59 0.41
CA PHE A 547 -16.24 -9.23 1.24
C PHE A 547 -15.72 -8.72 2.58
N THR A 548 -16.12 -7.52 2.99
CA THR A 548 -15.76 -6.94 4.30
C THR A 548 -17.00 -6.34 4.94
N GLN A 549 -17.30 -6.78 6.14
CA GLN A 549 -18.36 -6.21 6.98
C GLN A 549 -17.74 -5.71 8.28
N VAL A 550 -18.03 -4.49 8.66
CA VAL A 550 -17.55 -3.81 9.87
C VAL A 550 -18.72 -3.28 10.67
N ASP A 551 -18.52 -3.08 11.97
CA ASP A 551 -19.49 -2.38 12.81
C ASP A 551 -19.55 -0.90 12.41
N GLU A 552 -20.67 -0.24 12.72
CA GLU A 552 -20.99 1.13 12.29
C GLU A 552 -19.90 2.14 12.66
N ALA A 553 -19.34 2.04 13.85
CA ALA A 553 -18.24 2.92 14.31
C ALA A 553 -16.97 2.84 13.46
N LEU A 554 -16.77 1.75 12.71
CA LEU A 554 -15.64 1.55 11.80
C LEU A 554 -16.01 1.80 10.34
N ASN A 555 -17.30 1.94 10.02
CA ASN A 555 -17.82 1.92 8.65
C ASN A 555 -17.69 3.28 7.97
N ARG A 556 -16.46 3.60 7.58
CA ARG A 556 -16.18 4.77 6.75
C ARG A 556 -15.25 4.37 5.61
N LEU A 557 -15.65 4.63 4.36
CA LEU A 557 -14.88 4.39 3.13
C LEU A 557 -14.49 2.92 2.92
N ILE A 558 -15.21 1.98 3.54
CA ILE A 558 -14.99 0.53 3.39
C ILE A 558 -16.11 -0.05 2.54
N ALA A 559 -15.78 -0.52 1.35
CA ALA A 559 -16.74 -1.18 0.47
C ALA A 559 -17.08 -2.59 1.01
N LYS A 560 -18.36 -2.95 1.00
CA LYS A 560 -18.79 -4.28 1.43
C LYS A 560 -18.37 -5.35 0.44
N HIS A 561 -18.43 -5.06 -0.86
CA HIS A 561 -18.00 -5.96 -1.94
C HIS A 561 -17.02 -5.24 -2.85
N LYS A 562 -15.93 -5.91 -3.17
CA LYS A 562 -14.92 -5.42 -4.12
C LYS A 562 -14.47 -6.56 -5.03
N VAL A 563 -14.38 -6.29 -6.33
CA VAL A 563 -13.90 -7.23 -7.33
C VAL A 563 -12.79 -6.57 -8.13
N ASN A 564 -11.67 -7.25 -8.31
CA ASN A 564 -10.70 -6.90 -9.33
C ASN A 564 -10.52 -8.10 -10.27
N ALA A 565 -10.39 -7.84 -11.56
CA ALA A 565 -10.06 -8.85 -12.55
C ALA A 565 -9.08 -8.30 -13.56
N SER A 566 -8.17 -9.11 -14.05
CA SER A 566 -7.26 -8.74 -15.13
C SER A 566 -7.10 -9.87 -16.14
N LEU A 567 -6.96 -9.49 -17.40
CA LEU A 567 -6.63 -10.37 -18.50
C LEU A 567 -5.32 -9.92 -19.11
N ASP A 568 -4.30 -10.75 -19.00
CA ASP A 568 -2.96 -10.51 -19.52
C ASP A 568 -2.76 -11.32 -20.81
N PHE A 569 -2.49 -10.65 -21.92
CA PHE A 569 -2.31 -11.26 -23.23
C PHE A 569 -0.93 -10.95 -23.83
N SER A 570 -0.10 -11.96 -23.99
CA SER A 570 1.16 -11.90 -24.74
C SER A 570 0.88 -12.14 -26.23
N ALA A 571 0.50 -11.07 -26.95
CA ALA A 571 0.15 -11.16 -28.37
C ALA A 571 1.32 -11.70 -29.20
N THR A 572 2.53 -11.22 -28.89
CA THR A 572 3.81 -11.71 -29.43
C THR A 572 4.85 -11.76 -28.32
N ASN A 573 6.06 -12.26 -28.61
CA ASN A 573 7.19 -12.18 -27.67
C ASN A 573 7.65 -10.76 -27.33
N LYS A 574 7.15 -9.76 -28.06
CA LYS A 574 7.48 -8.33 -27.88
C LYS A 574 6.30 -7.49 -27.43
N MET A 575 5.07 -7.97 -27.60
CA MET A 575 3.83 -7.22 -27.35
C MET A 575 3.02 -7.84 -26.24
N PHE A 576 2.75 -7.06 -25.24
CA PHE A 576 2.00 -7.44 -24.05
C PHE A 576 0.82 -6.48 -23.86
N ILE A 577 -0.38 -7.01 -23.67
CA ILE A 577 -1.62 -6.27 -23.50
C ILE A 577 -2.24 -6.69 -22.17
N THR A 578 -2.67 -5.72 -21.37
CA THR A 578 -3.41 -5.97 -20.12
C THR A 578 -4.74 -5.23 -20.17
N LEU A 579 -5.80 -5.92 -19.80
CA LEU A 579 -7.12 -5.35 -19.53
C LEU A 579 -7.45 -5.56 -18.06
N ASN A 580 -7.79 -4.50 -17.34
CA ASN A 580 -8.15 -4.53 -15.92
C ASN A 580 -9.59 -4.06 -15.73
N TYR A 581 -10.29 -4.74 -14.84
CA TYR A 581 -11.62 -4.38 -14.36
C TYR A 581 -11.60 -4.26 -12.84
N GLN A 582 -12.23 -3.24 -12.30
CA GLN A 582 -12.46 -3.05 -10.88
C GLN A 582 -13.92 -2.68 -10.63
N TYR A 583 -14.54 -3.33 -9.67
CA TYR A 583 -15.83 -2.94 -9.08
C TYR A 583 -15.64 -2.65 -7.59
N VAL A 584 -16.21 -1.56 -7.13
CA VAL A 584 -16.25 -1.14 -5.73
C VAL A 584 -17.70 -0.84 -5.38
N ASP A 585 -18.21 -1.51 -4.37
CA ASP A 585 -19.59 -1.37 -3.89
C ASP A 585 -19.84 0.00 -3.24
N ALA A 586 -21.12 0.30 -3.02
CA ALA A 586 -21.52 1.47 -2.24
C ALA A 586 -20.87 1.45 -0.86
N ARG A 587 -20.53 2.62 -0.34
CA ARG A 587 -19.83 2.76 0.93
C ARG A 587 -20.22 4.06 1.63
N GLN A 588 -20.15 4.04 2.95
CA GLN A 588 -20.42 5.22 3.76
C GLN A 588 -19.21 6.16 3.79
N ASP A 589 -19.46 7.45 3.67
CA ASP A 589 -18.50 8.51 4.00
C ASP A 589 -19.16 9.49 4.95
N ALA A 590 -18.37 10.32 5.58
CA ALA A 590 -18.83 11.35 6.49
C ALA A 590 -18.02 12.62 6.32
N PHE A 591 -18.66 13.76 6.35
CA PHE A 591 -18.00 15.06 6.33
C PHE A 591 -18.56 15.95 7.41
N PHE A 592 -17.76 16.91 7.86
CA PHE A 592 -18.22 17.94 8.77
C PHE A 592 -18.93 19.04 7.96
N ASP A 593 -20.16 19.36 8.34
CA ASP A 593 -20.93 20.44 7.73
C ASP A 593 -20.81 21.69 8.61
N GLY A 594 -20.13 22.71 8.10
CA GLY A 594 -19.92 23.98 8.77
C GLY A 594 -21.19 24.80 8.99
N THR A 595 -22.30 24.48 8.28
CA THR A 595 -23.56 25.18 8.45
C THR A 595 -24.32 24.67 9.68
N THR A 596 -24.29 23.35 9.87
CA THR A 596 -24.97 22.68 11.00
C THR A 596 -24.03 22.41 12.17
N PHE A 597 -22.72 22.62 12.00
CA PHE A 597 -21.66 22.25 12.93
C PHE A 597 -21.74 20.77 13.35
N GLY A 598 -22.17 19.91 12.42
CA GLY A 598 -22.36 18.49 12.66
C GLY A 598 -21.68 17.60 11.63
N THR A 599 -21.53 16.33 11.96
CA THR A 599 -21.06 15.32 11.00
C THR A 599 -22.25 14.77 10.23
N VAL A 600 -22.22 14.93 8.90
CA VAL A 600 -23.24 14.40 7.98
C VAL A 600 -22.71 13.08 7.40
N GLN A 601 -23.49 12.01 7.57
CA GLN A 601 -23.27 10.71 6.96
C GLN A 601 -23.88 10.70 5.56
N THR A 602 -23.18 10.13 4.60
CA THR A 602 -23.68 10.00 3.23
C THR A 602 -23.21 8.69 2.61
N GLU A 603 -24.05 8.13 1.73
CA GLU A 603 -23.66 6.95 0.95
C GLU A 603 -23.08 7.36 -0.40
N LEU A 604 -21.86 6.90 -0.68
CA LEU A 604 -21.24 7.00 -1.98
C LEU A 604 -21.66 5.82 -2.84
N SER A 605 -22.12 6.10 -4.06
CA SER A 605 -22.56 5.08 -5.00
C SER A 605 -21.45 4.11 -5.40
N ALA A 606 -21.83 2.88 -5.74
CA ALA A 606 -20.94 1.90 -6.33
C ALA A 606 -20.42 2.39 -7.70
N TYR A 607 -19.19 1.99 -8.04
CA TYR A 607 -18.60 2.32 -9.34
C TYR A 607 -17.79 1.17 -9.94
N GLN A 608 -17.51 1.29 -11.23
CA GLN A 608 -16.72 0.32 -11.97
C GLN A 608 -15.73 1.00 -12.91
N LEU A 609 -14.51 0.50 -12.95
CA LEU A 609 -13.45 1.03 -13.79
C LEU A 609 -12.91 -0.05 -14.73
N VAL A 610 -12.69 0.33 -15.98
CA VAL A 610 -12.01 -0.50 -16.98
C VAL A 610 -10.77 0.25 -17.45
N ASN A 611 -9.61 -0.40 -17.33
CA ASN A 611 -8.33 0.16 -17.75
C ASN A 611 -7.65 -0.81 -18.72
N SER A 612 -6.88 -0.29 -19.67
CA SER A 612 -6.07 -1.10 -20.58
C SER A 612 -4.68 -0.53 -20.75
N SER A 613 -3.71 -1.39 -20.94
CA SER A 613 -2.35 -0.99 -21.32
C SER A 613 -1.77 -1.92 -22.37
N VAL A 614 -0.91 -1.36 -23.23
CA VAL A 614 -0.14 -2.09 -24.23
C VAL A 614 1.32 -1.74 -24.03
N LYS A 615 2.17 -2.74 -23.86
CA LYS A 615 3.62 -2.62 -23.78
C LYS A 615 4.24 -3.27 -25.02
N TYR A 616 5.21 -2.62 -25.64
CA TYR A 616 5.93 -3.12 -26.80
C TYR A 616 7.44 -2.99 -26.60
N GLU A 617 8.16 -4.09 -26.76
CA GLU A 617 9.61 -4.14 -26.70
C GLU A 617 10.19 -3.77 -28.08
N LEU A 618 10.60 -2.50 -28.26
CA LEU A 618 11.19 -2.01 -29.50
C LEU A 618 12.55 -2.67 -29.77
N ILE A 619 13.43 -2.66 -28.76
CA ILE A 619 14.74 -3.27 -28.80
C ILE A 619 14.85 -4.22 -27.62
N LYS A 620 15.09 -5.50 -27.90
CA LYS A 620 15.13 -6.57 -26.90
C LYS A 620 16.03 -6.21 -25.72
N ASN A 621 15.48 -6.24 -24.50
CA ASN A 621 16.15 -5.92 -23.22
C ASN A 621 16.78 -4.52 -23.15
N ARG A 622 16.48 -3.61 -24.09
CA ARG A 622 17.06 -2.25 -24.13
C ARG A 622 16.03 -1.14 -24.18
N MET A 623 14.93 -1.33 -24.91
CA MET A 623 13.99 -0.23 -25.14
C MET A 623 12.56 -0.75 -25.20
N THR A 624 11.72 -0.23 -24.31
CA THR A 624 10.29 -0.52 -24.31
C THR A 624 9.47 0.76 -24.37
N VAL A 625 8.37 0.71 -25.12
CA VAL A 625 7.33 1.73 -25.10
C VAL A 625 6.06 1.14 -24.53
N PHE A 626 5.24 1.97 -23.90
CA PHE A 626 3.91 1.56 -23.48
C PHE A 626 2.90 2.68 -23.68
N GLY A 627 1.64 2.29 -23.91
CA GLY A 627 0.48 3.15 -23.88
C GLY A 627 -0.53 2.61 -22.90
N ALA A 628 -1.23 3.47 -22.18
CA ALA A 628 -2.29 3.10 -21.26
C ALA A 628 -3.49 4.03 -21.38
N VAL A 629 -4.67 3.46 -21.17
CA VAL A 629 -5.93 4.21 -21.03
C VAL A 629 -6.58 3.77 -19.73
N THR A 630 -6.84 4.72 -18.85
CA THR A 630 -7.56 4.50 -17.59
C THR A 630 -8.98 5.02 -17.68
N ASN A 631 -9.90 4.42 -16.94
CA ASN A 631 -11.33 4.72 -16.96
C ASN A 631 -11.89 4.79 -18.40
N ILE A 632 -11.71 3.73 -19.19
CA ILE A 632 -12.10 3.67 -20.61
C ILE A 632 -13.58 4.03 -20.81
N LEU A 633 -14.44 3.66 -19.86
CA LEU A 633 -15.87 3.91 -19.91
C LEU A 633 -16.24 5.37 -19.60
N ASN A 634 -15.27 6.17 -19.16
CA ASN A 634 -15.45 7.52 -18.62
C ASN A 634 -16.55 7.56 -17.55
N GLU A 635 -16.48 6.59 -16.62
CA GLU A 635 -17.40 6.48 -15.49
C GLU A 635 -17.21 7.67 -14.55
N GLU A 636 -18.32 8.34 -14.24
CA GLU A 636 -18.36 9.38 -13.21
C GLU A 636 -18.67 8.73 -11.86
N PHE A 637 -17.89 9.01 -10.87
CA PHE A 637 -18.02 8.44 -9.53
C PHE A 637 -17.42 9.35 -8.46
N THR A 638 -17.76 9.10 -7.20
CA THR A 638 -17.18 9.80 -6.06
C THR A 638 -16.38 8.80 -5.21
N GLU A 639 -15.10 9.07 -5.01
CA GLU A 639 -14.25 8.26 -4.15
C GLU A 639 -14.26 8.77 -2.70
N ASN A 640 -14.21 10.09 -2.52
CA ASN A 640 -14.42 10.81 -1.27
C ASN A 640 -15.34 11.99 -1.54
N ILE A 641 -16.20 12.31 -0.59
CA ILE A 641 -17.17 13.40 -0.77
C ILE A 641 -16.44 14.73 -1.03
N GLY A 642 -16.94 15.50 -2.01
CA GLY A 642 -16.41 16.81 -2.40
C GLY A 642 -15.15 16.79 -3.25
N TYR A 643 -14.49 15.63 -3.45
CA TYR A 643 -13.26 15.53 -4.21
C TYR A 643 -13.50 15.08 -5.65
N SER A 644 -12.75 15.71 -6.57
CA SER A 644 -12.71 15.32 -7.97
C SER A 644 -12.17 13.92 -8.18
N THR A 645 -12.67 13.21 -9.17
CA THR A 645 -12.15 11.91 -9.62
C THR A 645 -11.77 11.94 -11.09
N ARG A 646 -10.78 11.09 -11.44
CA ARG A 646 -10.28 10.99 -12.80
C ARG A 646 -11.29 10.35 -13.73
N GLY A 647 -11.60 11.04 -14.81
CA GLY A 647 -12.28 10.52 -15.97
C GLY A 647 -11.37 9.64 -16.83
N ARG A 648 -11.64 9.56 -18.13
CA ARG A 648 -10.80 8.83 -19.09
C ARG A 648 -9.48 9.56 -19.29
N ASN A 649 -8.37 8.86 -19.01
CA ASN A 649 -7.03 9.41 -19.15
C ASN A 649 -6.13 8.51 -19.99
N PHE A 650 -5.17 9.13 -20.66
CA PHE A 650 -4.22 8.49 -21.56
C PHE A 650 -2.79 8.70 -21.05
N ARG A 651 -1.92 7.71 -21.27
CA ARG A 651 -0.51 7.79 -20.91
C ARG A 651 0.34 7.10 -21.95
N LEU A 652 1.46 7.72 -22.31
CA LEU A 652 2.51 7.15 -23.13
C LEU A 652 3.81 7.14 -22.34
N GLY A 653 4.61 6.12 -22.52
CA GLY A 653 5.89 6.03 -21.84
C GLY A 653 6.95 5.28 -22.62
N LEU A 654 8.20 5.62 -22.30
CA LEU A 654 9.42 5.07 -22.86
C LEU A 654 10.35 4.66 -21.71
N ASN A 655 10.90 3.45 -21.78
CA ASN A 655 11.96 2.99 -20.87
C ASN A 655 13.18 2.55 -21.68
N ILE A 656 14.36 2.96 -21.25
CA ILE A 656 15.65 2.63 -21.85
C ILE A 656 16.53 1.97 -20.79
N TYR A 657 17.14 0.84 -21.14
CA TYR A 657 18.10 0.09 -20.31
C TYR A 657 19.45 0.02 -21.03
N LEU A 658 20.54 0.36 -20.31
CA LEU A 658 21.91 0.46 -20.82
C LEU A 658 22.78 -0.73 -20.35
#